data_f99de1c48ab1d2a60009e1355d1892bc
#
_entry.id   f99de1c48ab1d2a60009e1355d1892bc
#
_cell.length_a   1.000
_cell.length_b   1.000
_cell.length_c   1.000
_cell.angle_alpha   90.00
_cell.angle_beta   90.00
_cell.angle_gamma   90.00
#
_symmetry.space_group_name_H-M   'P 1'
#
loop_
_entity.id
_entity.type
_entity.pdbx_description
1 polymer ?
#
loop_
_entity_poly.entity_id
_entity_poly.type
_entity_poly.pdbx_seq_one_letter_code
_entity_poly.pdbx_strand_id
1 'polypeptide(L)'
;MESSENNAPQRIVKIRRDYNTWVANETLEDYALRFTPHSFRKWSIFRVSNTALGAISFLVLEVIGGALAVNFGFVNAFWAILTISLIIFLTSLPISYYAAKYGLDMDLLTRGAGFGYIGSTISSFVYATFTFILFALEAVIMAYALSMYFDLPIYVWYLISAVVVIPLVTHGVTLISRIQMITQPIWLFLMVLPFIFIFAKEPDAIRGLMNFAGSSGYDSTFNIYMFGTAIAIGMALIPQVGEQVDFLRFMPEKTQKNRFRWHLGVIFAGPGWIFIGMIKMFAGVLLAYLVLNGAKSVEEAVNPTYMYHVAFSYVFSNADVLLAVTVFFVVLSQIKINITNAYAGSLAWSNFFARLTHSHPGRVVWLLFNVLIATMLMLLDVFQALEQILGLYSNIAISWITAVVADLVINKPLGLSPKGVEFRRAYLYDINPVGVGAMAIASLLSVLAFVGVFGLEAQSFSSFIAMFTALICSPLFAWWTKGKYYLARQPYKFHPAKTKETCSICEREYEIDDIAYCPAYQGAICSLCCCLDARCNDACKPHAKLDSQWQATMTKLLPKALWGYIQNGVGHYILLMGMTVLLLASIFGLIYLHISLTLTENAWQILPEIQIGFLKAFAALVLVSGIIVWWLILTSQSRNVAQQESNHQTSLLQREIILHEQTDAELQQARVVAEQANQAKSRYITGISHELRTPLNSILGYAQLMDNNADVTTENKNAIKVILRSGEHLLSLIEGTLDIARIEGGKLQFDIKSLRFPEYIQQIISMFELQAINKGLKFEYEISSDLPRIVRADHKRLSQILINIIGNAVKYTSEGAIYLRFNHARE
;
A
#
# COMPACT_ATOMS: atom_id res chain seq x y z
N MET A 1 25.03 10.76 18.96
CA MET A 1 24.01 9.69 19.17
C MET A 1 22.98 9.59 18.04
N GLU A 2 23.01 10.46 17.03
CA GLU A 2 22.07 10.44 15.88
C GLU A 2 22.40 9.41 14.77
N SER A 3 23.59 8.82 14.78
CA SER A 3 24.02 7.93 13.68
C SER A 3 23.63 6.46 13.84
N SER A 4 23.26 5.99 15.04
CA SER A 4 22.93 4.57 15.26
C SER A 4 21.46 4.21 15.01
N GLU A 5 20.55 5.16 15.10
CA GLU A 5 19.10 4.91 14.88
C GLU A 5 18.70 4.78 13.40
N ASN A 6 19.58 5.21 12.49
CA ASN A 6 19.31 5.15 11.04
C ASN A 6 19.95 3.94 10.33
N ASN A 7 20.64 3.06 11.06
CA ASN A 7 21.23 1.85 10.49
C ASN A 7 20.36 0.63 10.80
N ALA A 8 19.87 -0.02 9.75
CA ALA A 8 19.26 -1.35 9.89
C ALA A 8 20.37 -2.41 9.98
N PRO A 9 20.17 -3.50 10.73
CA PRO A 9 21.12 -4.60 10.84
C PRO A 9 21.37 -5.31 9.50
N GLN A 10 20.52 -5.10 8.51
CA GLN A 10 20.62 -5.71 7.19
C GLN A 10 20.10 -4.76 6.12
N ARG A 11 20.82 -4.70 4.97
CA ARG A 11 20.37 -4.03 3.75
C ARG A 11 19.56 -4.98 2.88
N ILE A 12 18.57 -4.43 2.19
CA ILE A 12 17.73 -5.19 1.27
C ILE A 12 17.96 -4.67 -0.15
N VAL A 13 18.11 -5.60 -1.10
CA VAL A 13 18.21 -5.26 -2.53
C VAL A 13 16.90 -4.61 -2.97
N LYS A 14 17.00 -3.46 -3.61
CA LYS A 14 15.85 -2.74 -4.16
C LYS A 14 15.31 -3.53 -5.36
N ILE A 15 14.06 -3.96 -5.24
CA ILE A 15 13.29 -4.52 -6.36
C ILE A 15 12.13 -3.57 -6.57
N ARG A 16 12.01 -3.03 -7.78
CA ARG A 16 10.90 -2.15 -8.14
C ARG A 16 9.59 -2.87 -7.94
N ARG A 17 8.62 -2.20 -7.31
CA ARG A 17 7.27 -2.71 -7.13
C ARG A 17 6.34 -2.04 -8.14
N ASP A 18 5.83 -2.83 -9.05
CA ASP A 18 4.75 -2.42 -9.92
C ASP A 18 3.41 -2.81 -9.29
N TYR A 19 2.50 -1.86 -9.22
CA TYR A 19 1.13 -2.09 -8.76
C TYR A 19 0.26 -2.50 -9.94
N ASN A 20 -0.74 -3.36 -9.68
CA ASN A 20 -1.74 -3.69 -10.69
C ASN A 20 -2.51 -2.42 -11.12
N THR A 21 -3.22 -2.50 -12.24
CA THR A 21 -3.93 -1.35 -12.84
C THR A 21 -4.96 -0.71 -11.92
N TRP A 22 -5.56 -1.48 -10.98
CA TRP A 22 -6.55 -0.99 -10.03
C TRP A 22 -5.91 -0.17 -8.92
N VAL A 23 -4.84 -0.67 -8.31
CA VAL A 23 -4.07 0.05 -7.27
C VAL A 23 -3.32 1.24 -7.84
N ALA A 24 -2.90 1.15 -9.12
CA ALA A 24 -2.20 2.22 -9.80
C ALA A 24 -3.12 3.39 -10.19
N ASN A 25 -4.43 3.16 -10.27
CA ASN A 25 -5.43 4.16 -10.62
C ASN A 25 -5.97 4.87 -9.38
N GLU A 26 -5.57 6.12 -9.18
CA GLU A 26 -5.95 6.93 -8.01
C GLU A 26 -7.47 7.09 -7.86
N THR A 27 -8.23 7.09 -8.96
CA THR A 27 -9.70 7.21 -8.93
C THR A 27 -10.37 5.93 -8.43
N LEU A 28 -9.84 4.75 -8.79
CA LEU A 28 -10.38 3.47 -8.34
C LEU A 28 -9.95 3.16 -6.91
N GLU A 29 -8.74 3.54 -6.55
CA GLU A 29 -8.13 3.23 -5.24
C GLU A 29 -8.54 4.22 -4.14
N ASP A 30 -8.78 5.49 -4.48
CA ASP A 30 -9.17 6.56 -3.55
C ASP A 30 -8.31 6.66 -2.28
N TYR A 31 -6.99 6.42 -2.41
CA TYR A 31 -6.04 6.48 -1.28
C TYR A 31 -6.41 5.55 -0.10
N ALA A 32 -6.86 4.32 -0.37
CA ALA A 32 -7.40 3.39 0.62
C ALA A 32 -6.43 3.04 1.77
N LEU A 33 -5.11 3.04 1.51
CA LEU A 33 -4.07 2.71 2.50
C LEU A 33 -3.16 3.91 2.85
N ARG A 34 -3.54 5.10 2.40
CA ARG A 34 -2.71 6.31 2.44
C ARG A 34 -3.50 7.51 2.92
N PHE A 35 -2.82 8.53 3.44
CA PHE A 35 -3.47 9.81 3.68
C PHE A 35 -3.88 10.47 2.35
N THR A 36 -4.87 11.35 2.40
CA THR A 36 -5.30 12.10 1.22
C THR A 36 -4.34 13.26 0.96
N PRO A 37 -3.57 13.25 -0.16
CA PRO A 37 -2.57 14.27 -0.45
C PRO A 37 -3.16 15.68 -0.51
N HIS A 38 -2.39 16.69 -0.11
CA HIS A 38 -2.81 18.10 -0.20
C HIS A 38 -3.17 18.52 -1.62
N SER A 39 -2.47 17.97 -2.61
CA SER A 39 -2.74 18.18 -4.03
C SER A 39 -4.12 17.68 -4.46
N PHE A 40 -4.73 16.76 -3.72
CA PHE A 40 -6.05 16.18 -4.02
C PHE A 40 -7.19 16.82 -3.23
N ARG A 41 -6.92 17.55 -2.14
CA ARG A 41 -7.91 18.23 -1.30
C ARG A 41 -8.42 19.53 -1.94
N LYS A 42 -8.90 19.44 -3.21
CA LYS A 42 -9.36 20.60 -4.01
C LYS A 42 -10.86 20.82 -3.99
N TRP A 43 -11.62 19.95 -3.29
CA TRP A 43 -13.05 20.11 -3.21
C TRP A 43 -13.43 21.33 -2.37
N SER A 44 -14.54 21.99 -2.75
CA SER A 44 -15.08 23.05 -1.90
C SER A 44 -15.61 22.46 -0.60
N ILE A 45 -15.58 23.24 0.48
CA ILE A 45 -16.15 22.87 1.79
C ILE A 45 -17.61 22.43 1.62
N PHE A 46 -18.39 23.15 0.82
CA PHE A 46 -19.79 22.81 0.52
C PHE A 46 -19.92 21.42 -0.13
N ARG A 47 -19.06 21.09 -1.10
CA ARG A 47 -19.10 19.80 -1.76
C ARG A 47 -18.80 18.64 -0.80
N VAL A 48 -17.77 18.77 0.04
CA VAL A 48 -17.45 17.76 1.06
C VAL A 48 -18.61 17.61 2.04
N SER A 49 -19.13 18.72 2.55
CA SER A 49 -20.24 18.71 3.52
C SER A 49 -21.49 18.09 2.94
N ASN A 50 -21.88 18.46 1.72
CA ASN A 50 -23.07 17.88 1.07
C ASN A 50 -22.89 16.37 0.74
N THR A 51 -21.67 15.94 0.38
CA THR A 51 -21.40 14.52 0.14
C THR A 51 -21.52 13.71 1.43
N ALA A 52 -20.94 14.20 2.53
CA ALA A 52 -21.02 13.56 3.83
C ALA A 52 -22.48 13.54 4.36
N LEU A 53 -23.21 14.66 4.23
CA LEU A 53 -24.62 14.74 4.60
C LEU A 53 -25.53 13.84 3.73
N GLY A 54 -25.09 13.51 2.51
CA GLY A 54 -25.82 12.55 1.64
C GLY A 54 -25.93 11.15 2.25
N ALA A 55 -25.00 10.77 3.12
CA ALA A 55 -25.05 9.51 3.86
C ALA A 55 -26.19 9.44 4.90
N ILE A 56 -26.83 10.55 5.26
CA ILE A 56 -27.91 10.58 6.27
C ILE A 56 -29.26 10.08 5.73
N SER A 57 -29.30 9.68 4.48
CA SER A 57 -30.55 9.23 3.84
C SER A 57 -31.09 7.91 4.38
N PHE A 58 -30.30 7.14 5.15
CA PHE A 58 -30.69 5.81 5.63
C PHE A 58 -31.94 5.84 6.53
N LEU A 59 -32.82 4.85 6.30
CA LEU A 59 -34.14 4.78 6.97
C LEU A 59 -34.10 3.99 8.28
N VAL A 60 -32.98 3.36 8.62
CA VAL A 60 -32.79 2.73 9.95
C VAL A 60 -32.91 3.73 11.10
N LEU A 61 -32.70 5.03 10.86
CA LEU A 61 -32.94 6.06 11.89
C LEU A 61 -34.41 6.14 12.31
N GLU A 62 -35.34 6.09 11.35
CA GLU A 62 -36.76 6.04 11.60
C GLU A 62 -37.18 4.73 12.27
N VAL A 63 -36.55 3.61 11.84
CA VAL A 63 -36.74 2.30 12.49
C VAL A 63 -36.36 2.37 13.97
N ILE A 64 -35.16 2.86 14.28
CA ILE A 64 -34.69 2.98 15.67
C ILE A 64 -35.61 3.89 16.46
N GLY A 65 -35.94 5.08 15.95
CA GLY A 65 -36.86 6.01 16.63
C GLY A 65 -38.20 5.39 16.91
N GLY A 66 -38.81 4.72 15.90
CA GLY A 66 -40.07 3.99 16.02
C GLY A 66 -39.99 2.87 17.05
N ALA A 67 -38.99 2.00 16.98
CA ALA A 67 -38.77 0.90 17.91
C ALA A 67 -38.59 1.40 19.35
N LEU A 68 -37.85 2.48 19.57
CA LEU A 68 -37.70 3.07 20.91
C LEU A 68 -39.05 3.56 21.48
N ALA A 69 -39.88 4.19 20.66
CA ALA A 69 -41.18 4.65 21.08
C ALA A 69 -42.15 3.49 21.35
N VAL A 70 -42.16 2.51 20.47
CA VAL A 70 -43.03 1.32 20.58
C VAL A 70 -42.66 0.48 21.81
N ASN A 71 -41.39 0.25 22.06
CA ASN A 71 -40.93 -0.60 23.16
C ASN A 71 -40.89 0.12 24.53
N PHE A 72 -40.58 1.42 24.57
CA PHE A 72 -40.28 2.14 25.82
C PHE A 72 -41.22 3.33 26.08
N GLY A 73 -42.15 3.65 25.18
CA GLY A 73 -43.02 4.81 25.25
C GLY A 73 -42.31 6.13 24.85
N PHE A 74 -43.12 7.16 24.56
CA PHE A 74 -42.63 8.40 24.02
C PHE A 74 -41.62 9.11 24.95
N VAL A 75 -41.93 9.21 26.27
CA VAL A 75 -41.09 9.97 27.21
C VAL A 75 -39.68 9.39 27.31
N ASN A 76 -39.55 8.10 27.42
CA ASN A 76 -38.25 7.42 27.49
C ASN A 76 -37.49 7.51 26.17
N ALA A 77 -38.19 7.32 25.03
CA ALA A 77 -37.60 7.46 23.68
C ALA A 77 -37.13 8.91 23.43
N PHE A 78 -37.91 9.90 23.84
CA PHE A 78 -37.54 11.31 23.67
C PHE A 78 -36.22 11.65 24.37
N TRP A 79 -36.11 11.34 25.68
CA TRP A 79 -34.89 11.62 26.42
C TRP A 79 -33.68 10.76 25.94
N ALA A 80 -33.93 9.51 25.53
CA ALA A 80 -32.91 8.67 24.99
C ALA A 80 -32.36 9.22 23.67
N ILE A 81 -33.23 9.62 22.71
CA ILE A 81 -32.82 10.19 21.42
C ILE A 81 -31.99 11.47 21.62
N LEU A 82 -32.39 12.36 22.54
CA LEU A 82 -31.62 13.56 22.86
C LEU A 82 -30.23 13.20 23.40
N THR A 83 -30.18 12.25 24.35
CA THR A 83 -28.91 11.84 24.98
C THR A 83 -27.98 11.17 24.01
N ILE A 84 -28.49 10.21 23.19
CA ILE A 84 -27.74 9.54 22.12
C ILE A 84 -27.14 10.58 21.17
N SER A 85 -27.98 11.52 20.71
CA SER A 85 -27.56 12.57 19.77
C SER A 85 -26.47 13.47 20.35
N LEU A 86 -26.58 13.82 21.62
CA LEU A 86 -25.56 14.61 22.31
C LEU A 86 -24.23 13.85 22.44
N ILE A 87 -24.26 12.60 22.85
CA ILE A 87 -23.06 11.76 23.00
C ILE A 87 -22.36 11.57 21.67
N ILE A 88 -23.11 11.20 20.61
CA ILE A 88 -22.57 11.00 19.27
C ILE A 88 -21.99 12.31 18.73
N PHE A 89 -22.65 13.45 18.95
CA PHE A 89 -22.13 14.76 18.55
C PHE A 89 -20.79 15.06 19.21
N LEU A 90 -20.72 14.93 20.55
CA LEU A 90 -19.53 15.24 21.33
C LEU A 90 -18.35 14.32 21.01
N THR A 91 -18.60 13.02 20.81
CA THR A 91 -17.56 12.03 20.45
C THR A 91 -17.07 12.20 19.01
N SER A 92 -17.97 12.54 18.09
CA SER A 92 -17.63 12.74 16.67
C SER A 92 -16.83 14.02 16.42
N LEU A 93 -16.98 15.05 17.25
CA LEU A 93 -16.37 16.37 17.04
C LEU A 93 -14.82 16.31 16.97
N PRO A 94 -14.10 15.75 17.95
CA PRO A 94 -12.64 15.66 17.89
C PRO A 94 -12.16 14.76 16.75
N ILE A 95 -12.83 13.64 16.50
CA ILE A 95 -12.49 12.70 15.43
C ILE A 95 -12.57 13.43 14.08
N SER A 96 -13.68 14.10 13.80
CA SER A 96 -13.90 14.85 12.56
C SER A 96 -12.88 15.98 12.37
N TYR A 97 -12.53 16.68 13.45
CA TYR A 97 -11.54 17.76 13.41
C TYR A 97 -10.15 17.24 13.01
N TYR A 98 -9.69 16.16 13.64
CA TYR A 98 -8.36 15.60 13.35
C TYR A 98 -8.31 14.95 11.97
N ALA A 99 -9.37 14.24 11.56
CA ALA A 99 -9.48 13.65 10.23
C ALA A 99 -9.39 14.71 9.12
N ALA A 100 -10.18 15.78 9.22
CA ALA A 100 -10.18 16.88 8.25
C ALA A 100 -8.84 17.64 8.22
N LYS A 101 -8.22 17.84 9.39
CA LYS A 101 -6.94 18.54 9.51
C LYS A 101 -5.81 17.80 8.83
N TYR A 102 -5.70 16.49 9.08
CA TYR A 102 -4.59 15.66 8.60
C TYR A 102 -4.90 14.89 7.32
N GLY A 103 -6.15 14.88 6.83
CA GLY A 103 -6.57 14.14 5.63
C GLY A 103 -6.54 12.62 5.80
N LEU A 104 -6.94 12.16 7.00
CA LEU A 104 -6.89 10.76 7.40
C LEU A 104 -8.30 10.14 7.37
N ASP A 105 -8.40 8.90 6.93
CA ASP A 105 -9.58 8.07 7.13
C ASP A 105 -9.67 7.60 8.59
N MET A 106 -10.76 6.92 8.93
CA MET A 106 -11.00 6.47 10.32
C MET A 106 -9.93 5.47 10.79
N ASP A 107 -9.42 4.65 9.90
CA ASP A 107 -8.41 3.65 10.24
C ASP A 107 -7.03 4.27 10.51
N LEU A 108 -6.56 5.15 9.62
CA LEU A 108 -5.29 5.87 9.80
C LEU A 108 -5.31 6.75 11.05
N LEU A 109 -6.45 7.37 11.33
CA LEU A 109 -6.64 8.16 12.56
C LEU A 109 -6.51 7.28 13.81
N THR A 110 -7.17 6.12 13.81
CA THR A 110 -7.14 5.16 14.94
C THR A 110 -5.72 4.65 15.20
N ARG A 111 -4.92 4.38 14.15
CA ARG A 111 -3.51 3.98 14.31
C ARG A 111 -2.74 4.94 15.21
N GLY A 112 -2.84 6.23 14.91
CA GLY A 112 -2.11 7.28 15.62
C GLY A 112 -2.76 7.73 16.92
N ALA A 113 -4.02 7.35 17.16
CA ALA A 113 -4.78 7.63 18.38
C ALA A 113 -4.67 6.49 19.41
N GLY A 114 -3.48 5.94 19.59
CA GLY A 114 -3.19 5.02 20.69
C GLY A 114 -3.42 3.54 20.41
N PHE A 115 -3.69 3.10 19.16
CA PHE A 115 -3.87 1.69 18.83
C PHE A 115 -2.61 1.02 18.26
N GLY A 116 -1.78 1.77 17.55
CA GLY A 116 -0.62 1.23 16.85
C GLY A 116 -0.98 0.62 15.49
N TYR A 117 0.04 0.10 14.79
CA TYR A 117 -0.12 -0.36 13.41
C TYR A 117 -0.98 -1.62 13.28
N ILE A 118 -0.65 -2.68 14.02
CA ILE A 118 -1.41 -3.94 14.02
C ILE A 118 -2.63 -3.84 14.95
N GLY A 119 -2.52 -3.13 16.08
CA GLY A 119 -3.62 -2.94 17.02
C GLY A 119 -4.86 -2.32 16.37
N SER A 120 -4.68 -1.40 15.42
CA SER A 120 -5.80 -0.83 14.65
C SER A 120 -6.46 -1.81 13.66
N THR A 121 -5.93 -3.02 13.47
CA THR A 121 -6.62 -4.06 12.68
C THR A 121 -7.92 -4.49 13.36
N ILE A 122 -7.96 -4.48 14.70
CA ILE A 122 -9.18 -4.77 15.48
C ILE A 122 -10.26 -3.74 15.16
N SER A 123 -9.91 -2.46 15.18
CA SER A 123 -10.86 -1.39 14.86
C SER A 123 -11.31 -1.39 13.41
N SER A 124 -10.43 -1.75 12.46
CA SER A 124 -10.83 -1.94 11.06
C SER A 124 -11.85 -3.06 10.89
N PHE A 125 -11.68 -4.16 11.63
CA PHE A 125 -12.62 -5.26 11.63
C PHE A 125 -13.99 -4.83 12.21
N VAL A 126 -13.98 -4.14 13.37
CA VAL A 126 -15.20 -3.59 13.97
C VAL A 126 -15.90 -2.63 12.99
N TYR A 127 -15.16 -1.75 12.33
CA TYR A 127 -15.73 -0.80 11.38
C TYR A 127 -16.27 -1.50 10.10
N ALA A 128 -15.53 -2.48 9.57
CA ALA A 128 -16.01 -3.29 8.45
C ALA A 128 -17.31 -4.05 8.80
N THR A 129 -17.38 -4.59 10.02
CA THR A 129 -18.59 -5.29 10.51
C THR A 129 -19.79 -4.34 10.53
N PHE A 130 -19.64 -3.14 11.04
CA PHE A 130 -20.67 -2.11 10.99
C PHE A 130 -21.17 -1.85 9.57
N THR A 131 -20.26 -1.64 8.62
CA THR A 131 -20.61 -1.27 7.25
C THR A 131 -21.37 -2.37 6.52
N PHE A 132 -21.00 -3.65 6.65
CA PHE A 132 -21.74 -4.71 5.96
C PHE A 132 -23.06 -5.06 6.65
N ILE A 133 -23.17 -4.92 7.99
CA ILE A 133 -24.43 -5.09 8.69
C ILE A 133 -25.41 -4.01 8.27
N LEU A 134 -25.02 -2.74 8.31
CA LEU A 134 -25.90 -1.65 7.86
C LEU A 134 -26.23 -1.76 6.38
N PHE A 135 -25.27 -2.11 5.54
CA PHE A 135 -25.55 -2.37 4.13
C PHE A 135 -26.65 -3.42 3.95
N ALA A 136 -26.56 -4.54 4.67
CA ALA A 136 -27.54 -5.61 4.60
C ALA A 136 -28.94 -5.11 5.04
N LEU A 137 -29.01 -4.39 6.18
CA LEU A 137 -30.26 -3.81 6.69
C LEU A 137 -30.92 -2.88 5.67
N GLU A 138 -30.16 -1.94 5.14
CA GLU A 138 -30.68 -0.96 4.21
C GLU A 138 -31.05 -1.59 2.85
N ALA A 139 -30.29 -2.61 2.40
CA ALA A 139 -30.62 -3.37 1.20
C ALA A 139 -31.92 -4.21 1.36
N VAL A 140 -32.16 -4.77 2.55
CA VAL A 140 -33.42 -5.47 2.88
C VAL A 140 -34.61 -4.50 2.81
N ILE A 141 -34.49 -3.30 3.39
CA ILE A 141 -35.52 -2.25 3.30
C ILE A 141 -35.82 -1.91 1.83
N MET A 142 -34.78 -1.75 1.01
CA MET A 142 -34.95 -1.51 -0.42
C MET A 142 -35.65 -2.66 -1.14
N ALA A 143 -35.28 -3.89 -0.81
CA ALA A 143 -35.87 -5.09 -1.39
C ALA A 143 -37.38 -5.24 -1.03
N TYR A 144 -37.73 -4.96 0.24
CA TYR A 144 -39.14 -4.92 0.66
C TYR A 144 -39.95 -3.87 -0.09
N ALA A 145 -39.41 -2.66 -0.26
CA ALA A 145 -40.07 -1.61 -1.02
C ALA A 145 -40.30 -2.02 -2.48
N LEU A 146 -39.29 -2.63 -3.13
CA LEU A 146 -39.41 -3.13 -4.50
C LEU A 146 -40.42 -4.28 -4.62
N SER A 147 -40.45 -5.18 -3.64
CA SER A 147 -41.39 -6.29 -3.63
C SER A 147 -42.85 -5.83 -3.45
N MET A 148 -43.12 -4.69 -2.83
CA MET A 148 -44.46 -4.10 -2.76
C MET A 148 -44.97 -3.59 -4.10
N TYR A 149 -44.13 -3.25 -5.02
CA TYR A 149 -44.50 -2.68 -6.33
C TYR A 149 -44.46 -3.72 -7.45
N PHE A 150 -43.48 -4.64 -7.37
CA PHE A 150 -43.24 -5.66 -8.40
C PHE A 150 -43.49 -7.05 -7.82
N ASP A 151 -44.26 -7.89 -8.53
CA ASP A 151 -44.61 -9.24 -8.11
C ASP A 151 -43.48 -10.25 -8.44
N LEU A 152 -42.33 -10.11 -7.73
CA LEU A 152 -41.20 -11.03 -7.82
C LEU A 152 -40.81 -11.52 -6.42
N PRO A 153 -40.25 -12.74 -6.32
CA PRO A 153 -39.78 -13.27 -5.04
C PRO A 153 -38.76 -12.38 -4.36
N ILE A 154 -38.83 -12.22 -3.04
CA ILE A 154 -38.01 -11.30 -2.26
C ILE A 154 -36.50 -11.52 -2.42
N TYR A 155 -36.04 -12.78 -2.58
CA TYR A 155 -34.61 -13.09 -2.78
C TYR A 155 -34.03 -12.51 -4.07
N VAL A 156 -34.84 -12.30 -5.11
CA VAL A 156 -34.43 -11.61 -6.35
C VAL A 156 -34.16 -10.15 -6.04
N TRP A 157 -34.98 -9.53 -5.22
CA TRP A 157 -34.80 -8.13 -4.80
C TRP A 157 -33.61 -7.97 -3.87
N TYR A 158 -33.31 -8.95 -3.02
CA TYR A 158 -32.07 -8.94 -2.22
C TYR A 158 -30.82 -8.87 -3.13
N LEU A 159 -30.79 -9.72 -4.16
CA LEU A 159 -29.66 -9.73 -5.11
C LEU A 159 -29.56 -8.42 -5.90
N ILE A 160 -30.69 -7.90 -6.41
CA ILE A 160 -30.72 -6.64 -7.17
C ILE A 160 -30.25 -5.48 -6.27
N SER A 161 -30.78 -5.39 -5.04
CA SER A 161 -30.43 -4.36 -4.07
C SER A 161 -28.94 -4.35 -3.72
N ALA A 162 -28.32 -5.52 -3.66
CA ALA A 162 -26.89 -5.65 -3.41
C ALA A 162 -26.03 -5.25 -4.63
N VAL A 163 -26.38 -5.78 -5.82
CA VAL A 163 -25.53 -5.66 -7.02
C VAL A 163 -25.59 -4.25 -7.64
N VAL A 164 -26.74 -3.57 -7.57
CA VAL A 164 -26.92 -2.23 -8.17
C VAL A 164 -25.94 -1.18 -7.63
N VAL A 165 -25.45 -1.36 -6.42
CA VAL A 165 -24.52 -0.43 -5.74
C VAL A 165 -23.09 -0.58 -6.27
N ILE A 166 -22.69 -1.76 -6.74
CA ILE A 166 -21.31 -2.06 -7.16
C ILE A 166 -20.79 -1.08 -8.22
N PRO A 167 -21.45 -0.89 -9.39
CA PRO A 167 -20.96 0.02 -10.42
C PRO A 167 -20.90 1.48 -9.95
N LEU A 168 -21.75 1.88 -9.01
CA LEU A 168 -21.82 3.24 -8.49
C LEU A 168 -20.64 3.56 -7.55
N VAL A 169 -20.08 2.55 -6.89
CA VAL A 169 -18.98 2.70 -5.92
C VAL A 169 -17.61 2.45 -6.57
N THR A 170 -17.52 1.62 -7.61
CA THR A 170 -16.24 1.29 -8.28
C THR A 170 -15.49 2.52 -8.78
N HIS A 171 -16.19 3.54 -9.28
CA HIS A 171 -15.60 4.78 -9.81
C HIS A 171 -15.21 5.79 -8.71
N GLY A 172 -15.21 5.38 -7.46
CA GLY A 172 -14.66 6.11 -6.33
C GLY A 172 -15.48 7.30 -5.85
N VAL A 173 -14.91 8.02 -4.91
CA VAL A 173 -15.57 9.12 -4.19
C VAL A 173 -16.08 10.25 -5.08
N THR A 174 -15.47 10.45 -6.25
CA THR A 174 -15.88 11.52 -7.19
C THR A 174 -17.27 11.26 -7.78
N LEU A 175 -17.57 10.02 -8.17
CA LEU A 175 -18.91 9.64 -8.65
C LEU A 175 -19.91 9.65 -7.51
N ILE A 176 -19.54 9.10 -6.35
CA ILE A 176 -20.38 9.16 -5.14
C ILE A 176 -20.80 10.59 -4.83
N SER A 177 -19.85 11.51 -4.82
CA SER A 177 -20.13 12.94 -4.57
C SER A 177 -21.11 13.54 -5.59
N ARG A 178 -20.99 13.19 -6.88
CA ARG A 178 -21.92 13.67 -7.92
C ARG A 178 -23.34 13.15 -7.70
N ILE A 179 -23.47 11.85 -7.39
CA ILE A 179 -24.77 11.23 -7.11
C ILE A 179 -25.41 11.91 -5.90
N GLN A 180 -24.64 12.07 -4.80
CA GLN A 180 -25.15 12.74 -3.60
C GLN A 180 -25.58 14.19 -3.88
N MET A 181 -24.83 14.96 -4.66
CA MET A 181 -25.15 16.33 -5.03
C MET A 181 -26.46 16.47 -5.82
N ILE A 182 -26.68 15.56 -6.76
CA ILE A 182 -27.87 15.59 -7.65
C ILE A 182 -29.11 15.12 -6.90
N THR A 183 -28.99 14.05 -6.10
CA THR A 183 -30.11 13.40 -5.46
C THR A 183 -30.54 14.07 -4.15
N GLN A 184 -29.66 14.83 -3.50
CA GLN A 184 -29.94 15.44 -2.19
C GLN A 184 -31.15 16.37 -2.17
N PRO A 185 -31.37 17.29 -3.12
CA PRO A 185 -32.55 18.15 -3.12
C PRO A 185 -33.85 17.36 -3.29
N ILE A 186 -33.87 16.35 -4.15
CA ILE A 186 -35.03 15.51 -4.41
C ILE A 186 -35.39 14.71 -3.15
N TRP A 187 -34.38 14.08 -2.56
CA TRP A 187 -34.53 13.31 -1.34
C TRP A 187 -35.05 14.19 -0.18
N LEU A 188 -34.47 15.37 0.03
CA LEU A 188 -34.87 16.27 1.10
C LEU A 188 -36.32 16.76 0.90
N PHE A 189 -36.72 17.09 -0.34
CA PHE A 189 -38.09 17.46 -0.67
C PHE A 189 -39.07 16.34 -0.31
N LEU A 190 -38.81 15.12 -0.77
CA LEU A 190 -39.67 13.97 -0.49
C LEU A 190 -39.72 13.60 1.00
N MET A 191 -38.62 13.78 1.71
CA MET A 191 -38.56 13.53 3.15
C MET A 191 -39.43 14.50 3.94
N VAL A 192 -39.43 15.80 3.59
CA VAL A 192 -40.15 16.83 4.35
C VAL A 192 -41.64 16.92 3.97
N LEU A 193 -41.95 16.64 2.70
CA LEU A 193 -43.28 16.83 2.14
C LEU A 193 -44.41 16.15 2.97
N PRO A 194 -44.35 14.86 3.35
CA PRO A 194 -45.44 14.22 4.07
C PRO A 194 -45.69 14.81 5.44
N PHE A 195 -44.65 15.28 6.15
CA PHE A 195 -44.81 15.87 7.47
C PHE A 195 -45.58 17.20 7.46
N ILE A 196 -45.42 18.02 6.39
CA ILE A 196 -46.21 19.24 6.20
C ILE A 196 -47.70 18.90 6.17
N PHE A 197 -48.07 17.84 5.43
CA PHE A 197 -49.45 17.39 5.29
C PHE A 197 -49.99 16.67 6.55
N ILE A 198 -49.14 15.89 7.24
CA ILE A 198 -49.52 15.27 8.52
C ILE A 198 -49.89 16.34 9.53
N PHE A 199 -49.05 17.34 9.77
CA PHE A 199 -49.30 18.42 10.73
C PHE A 199 -50.51 19.28 10.34
N ALA A 200 -50.81 19.45 9.04
CA ALA A 200 -51.95 20.20 8.56
C ALA A 200 -53.27 19.40 8.72
N LYS A 201 -53.26 18.06 8.54
CA LYS A 201 -54.46 17.24 8.59
C LYS A 201 -54.75 16.64 9.97
N GLU A 202 -53.69 16.38 10.76
CA GLU A 202 -53.83 15.83 12.12
C GLU A 202 -53.07 16.71 13.16
N PRO A 203 -53.57 17.88 13.49
CA PRO A 203 -52.91 18.78 14.44
C PRO A 203 -52.83 18.19 15.87
N ASP A 204 -53.69 17.28 16.24
CA ASP A 204 -53.68 16.60 17.53
C ASP A 204 -52.73 15.39 17.61
N ALA A 205 -52.11 14.99 16.51
CA ALA A 205 -51.17 13.87 16.49
C ALA A 205 -50.02 14.02 17.50
N ILE A 206 -49.51 15.24 17.68
CA ILE A 206 -48.43 15.54 18.66
C ILE A 206 -48.93 15.32 20.10
N ARG A 207 -50.17 15.72 20.41
CA ARG A 207 -50.73 15.50 21.76
C ARG A 207 -50.92 14.01 22.05
N GLY A 208 -51.44 13.28 21.08
CA GLY A 208 -51.59 11.84 21.21
C GLY A 208 -50.23 11.13 21.39
N LEU A 209 -49.25 11.55 20.62
CA LEU A 209 -47.86 11.04 20.71
C LEU A 209 -47.24 11.27 22.10
N MET A 210 -47.42 12.47 22.70
CA MET A 210 -46.87 12.76 24.02
C MET A 210 -47.41 11.86 25.14
N ASN A 211 -48.61 11.28 24.97
CA ASN A 211 -49.25 10.32 25.89
C ASN A 211 -49.05 8.86 25.48
N PHE A 212 -48.23 8.61 24.45
CA PHE A 212 -48.04 7.26 23.95
C PHE A 212 -47.16 6.46 24.90
N ALA A 213 -47.77 5.43 25.51
CA ALA A 213 -47.10 4.54 26.47
C ALA A 213 -46.33 3.38 25.82
N GLY A 214 -46.37 3.23 24.47
CA GLY A 214 -45.81 2.11 23.76
C GLY A 214 -46.70 0.86 23.77
N SER A 215 -46.18 -0.24 23.24
CA SER A 215 -46.88 -1.53 23.19
C SER A 215 -46.73 -2.35 24.47
N SER A 216 -45.80 -1.98 25.36
CA SER A 216 -45.46 -2.74 26.57
C SER A 216 -46.41 -2.47 27.75
N GLY A 217 -47.44 -1.62 27.60
CA GLY A 217 -48.47 -1.38 28.62
C GLY A 217 -48.02 -0.62 29.87
N TYR A 218 -46.81 -0.01 29.84
CA TYR A 218 -46.35 0.83 30.90
C TYR A 218 -46.94 2.25 30.78
N ASP A 219 -47.03 2.96 31.93
CA ASP A 219 -47.45 4.35 31.93
C ASP A 219 -46.50 5.19 31.07
N SER A 220 -46.99 6.27 30.49
CA SER A 220 -46.24 7.25 29.70
C SER A 220 -45.29 8.13 30.59
N THR A 221 -44.69 7.51 31.63
CA THR A 221 -43.81 8.17 32.60
C THR A 221 -42.36 7.84 32.36
N PHE A 222 -41.44 8.68 32.84
CA PHE A 222 -40.01 8.40 32.73
C PHE A 222 -39.60 7.24 33.62
N ASN A 223 -38.94 6.23 33.01
CA ASN A 223 -38.34 5.13 33.73
C ASN A 223 -36.84 5.02 33.39
N ILE A 224 -36.01 5.05 34.42
CA ILE A 224 -34.55 5.13 34.27
C ILE A 224 -33.96 3.89 33.59
N TYR A 225 -34.52 2.67 33.78
CA TYR A 225 -34.07 1.43 33.15
C TYR A 225 -34.44 1.41 31.67
N MET A 226 -35.69 1.80 31.34
CA MET A 226 -36.13 1.90 29.95
C MET A 226 -35.33 2.93 29.18
N PHE A 227 -35.03 4.06 29.80
CA PHE A 227 -34.18 5.11 29.25
C PHE A 227 -32.75 4.57 28.97
N GLY A 228 -32.14 3.87 29.96
CA GLY A 228 -30.81 3.29 29.78
C GLY A 228 -30.76 2.25 28.64
N THR A 229 -31.75 1.35 28.59
CA THR A 229 -31.86 0.34 27.52
C THR A 229 -32.08 0.97 26.16
N ALA A 230 -32.93 2.00 26.07
CA ALA A 230 -33.15 2.78 24.86
C ALA A 230 -31.85 3.43 24.34
N ILE A 231 -31.04 3.98 25.25
CA ILE A 231 -29.72 4.51 24.90
C ILE A 231 -28.80 3.40 24.36
N ALA A 232 -28.75 2.23 24.99
CA ALA A 232 -27.91 1.13 24.56
C ALA A 232 -28.19 0.70 23.11
N ILE A 233 -29.46 0.69 22.71
CA ILE A 233 -29.88 0.38 21.32
C ILE A 233 -29.43 1.48 20.37
N GLY A 234 -29.74 2.76 20.67
CA GLY A 234 -29.43 3.86 19.77
C GLY A 234 -27.92 4.15 19.65
N MET A 235 -27.14 3.78 20.66
CA MET A 235 -25.68 3.94 20.60
C MET A 235 -25.00 2.98 19.59
N ALA A 236 -25.72 2.00 19.03
CA ALA A 236 -25.22 1.21 17.90
C ALA A 236 -24.90 2.07 16.64
N LEU A 237 -25.41 3.29 16.58
CA LEU A 237 -25.14 4.26 15.52
C LEU A 237 -23.78 4.99 15.66
N ILE A 238 -23.06 4.83 16.78
CA ILE A 238 -21.85 5.63 17.03
C ILE A 238 -20.75 5.40 15.96
N PRO A 239 -20.55 4.19 15.33
CA PRO A 239 -19.54 3.99 14.30
C PRO A 239 -19.83 4.74 12.99
N GLN A 240 -21.04 5.29 12.81
CA GLN A 240 -21.39 6.13 11.65
C GLN A 240 -20.45 7.32 11.48
N VAL A 241 -19.81 7.77 12.55
CA VAL A 241 -18.74 8.80 12.47
C VAL A 241 -17.62 8.39 11.51
N GLY A 242 -17.32 7.10 11.37
CA GLY A 242 -16.31 6.60 10.44
C GLY A 242 -16.62 6.95 8.99
N GLU A 243 -17.87 6.77 8.56
CA GLU A 243 -18.29 7.13 7.20
C GLU A 243 -18.18 8.64 6.95
N GLN A 244 -18.50 9.46 7.95
CA GLN A 244 -18.33 10.91 7.84
C GLN A 244 -16.85 11.29 7.68
N VAL A 245 -15.97 10.63 8.43
CA VAL A 245 -14.52 10.82 8.40
C VAL A 245 -13.95 10.46 7.02
N ASP A 246 -14.44 9.40 6.39
CA ASP A 246 -13.98 8.96 5.06
C ASP A 246 -14.24 10.00 3.96
N PHE A 247 -15.23 10.88 4.15
CA PHE A 247 -15.43 12.06 3.30
C PHE A 247 -14.68 13.30 3.79
N LEU A 248 -14.56 13.50 5.10
CA LEU A 248 -13.88 14.65 5.69
C LEU A 248 -12.40 14.72 5.36
N ARG A 249 -11.75 13.59 5.07
CA ARG A 249 -10.34 13.54 4.63
C ARG A 249 -10.08 14.34 3.34
N PHE A 250 -11.12 14.65 2.55
CA PHE A 250 -11.05 15.48 1.34
C PHE A 250 -11.26 16.97 1.60
N MET A 251 -11.43 17.39 2.87
CA MET A 251 -11.57 18.82 3.22
C MET A 251 -10.35 19.62 2.76
N PRO A 252 -10.54 20.82 2.18
CA PRO A 252 -9.43 21.69 1.83
C PRO A 252 -8.63 22.10 3.06
N GLU A 253 -7.40 22.53 2.84
CA GLU A 253 -6.54 22.99 3.94
C GLU A 253 -7.16 24.17 4.69
N LYS A 254 -6.95 24.15 6.01
CA LYS A 254 -7.36 25.24 6.89
C LYS A 254 -6.40 26.42 6.76
N THR A 255 -6.89 27.53 6.22
CA THR A 255 -6.15 28.78 6.09
C THR A 255 -6.76 29.86 6.99
N GLN A 256 -6.06 30.97 7.21
CA GLN A 256 -6.64 32.09 7.97
C GLN A 256 -7.89 32.65 7.29
N LYS A 257 -7.94 32.70 5.96
CA LYS A 257 -9.08 33.23 5.19
C LYS A 257 -10.32 32.35 5.25
N ASN A 258 -10.16 31.01 5.35
CA ASN A 258 -11.29 30.08 5.35
C ASN A 258 -11.61 29.51 6.75
N ARG A 259 -10.90 29.91 7.80
CA ARG A 259 -10.95 29.31 9.14
C ARG A 259 -12.37 29.10 9.66
N PHE A 260 -13.21 30.12 9.62
CA PHE A 260 -14.59 30.04 10.10
C PHE A 260 -15.43 29.05 9.29
N ARG A 261 -15.42 29.22 7.95
CA ARG A 261 -16.14 28.30 7.04
C ARG A 261 -15.65 26.87 7.14
N TRP A 262 -14.34 26.69 7.34
CA TRP A 262 -13.73 25.38 7.52
C TRP A 262 -14.26 24.69 8.79
N HIS A 263 -14.31 25.38 9.95
CA HIS A 263 -14.87 24.81 11.17
C HIS A 263 -16.36 24.49 11.03
N LEU A 264 -17.14 25.38 10.42
CA LEU A 264 -18.55 25.11 10.14
C LEU A 264 -18.69 23.87 9.23
N GLY A 265 -17.88 23.78 8.17
CA GLY A 265 -17.89 22.60 7.28
C GLY A 265 -17.58 21.31 8.01
N VAL A 266 -16.57 21.30 8.90
CA VAL A 266 -16.23 20.13 9.72
C VAL A 266 -17.37 19.76 10.68
N ILE A 267 -18.01 20.76 11.31
CA ILE A 267 -19.15 20.51 12.22
C ILE A 267 -20.33 19.94 11.45
N PHE A 268 -20.69 20.49 10.30
CA PHE A 268 -21.83 20.00 9.52
C PHE A 268 -21.55 18.65 8.85
N ALA A 269 -20.36 18.48 8.25
CA ALA A 269 -20.00 17.24 7.55
C ALA A 269 -19.65 16.09 8.50
N GLY A 270 -19.11 16.42 9.68
CA GLY A 270 -18.75 15.46 10.72
C GLY A 270 -19.91 15.27 11.71
N PRO A 271 -19.83 15.79 12.94
CA PRO A 271 -20.81 15.54 13.99
C PRO A 271 -22.22 16.03 13.67
N GLY A 272 -22.37 16.98 12.74
CA GLY A 272 -23.66 17.61 12.42
C GLY A 272 -24.70 16.66 11.82
N TRP A 273 -24.29 15.51 11.29
CA TRP A 273 -25.20 14.50 10.77
C TRP A 273 -26.23 14.05 11.80
N ILE A 274 -25.84 13.98 13.08
CA ILE A 274 -26.71 13.46 14.13
C ILE A 274 -27.89 14.39 14.44
N PHE A 275 -27.78 15.71 14.18
CA PHE A 275 -28.93 16.61 14.34
C PHE A 275 -30.05 16.29 13.35
N ILE A 276 -29.69 16.02 12.09
CA ILE A 276 -30.65 15.55 11.09
C ILE A 276 -31.12 14.13 11.46
N GLY A 277 -30.21 13.27 11.91
CA GLY A 277 -30.53 11.94 12.44
C GLY A 277 -31.51 11.98 13.62
N MET A 278 -31.36 12.91 14.55
CA MET A 278 -32.28 13.15 15.66
C MET A 278 -33.67 13.49 15.16
N ILE A 279 -33.79 14.42 14.19
CA ILE A 279 -35.06 14.77 13.57
C ILE A 279 -35.70 13.55 12.90
N LYS A 280 -34.92 12.74 12.20
CA LYS A 280 -35.38 11.49 11.55
C LYS A 280 -35.82 10.44 12.59
N MET A 281 -35.10 10.28 13.70
CA MET A 281 -35.55 9.41 14.79
C MET A 281 -36.89 9.89 15.36
N PHE A 282 -37.07 11.20 15.60
CA PHE A 282 -38.39 11.74 16.02
C PHE A 282 -39.46 11.59 14.96
N ALA A 283 -39.12 11.70 13.68
CA ALA A 283 -40.01 11.36 12.57
C ALA A 283 -40.46 9.89 12.64
N GLY A 284 -39.52 8.98 12.90
CA GLY A 284 -39.82 7.56 13.11
C GLY A 284 -40.74 7.31 14.31
N VAL A 285 -40.52 8.03 15.43
CA VAL A 285 -41.41 7.99 16.60
C VAL A 285 -42.86 8.37 16.21
N LEU A 286 -43.01 9.51 15.47
CA LEU A 286 -44.34 9.96 15.01
C LEU A 286 -44.98 8.97 14.01
N LEU A 287 -44.22 8.49 13.04
CA LEU A 287 -44.72 7.58 12.02
C LEU A 287 -45.15 6.23 12.62
N ALA A 288 -44.36 5.66 13.54
CA ALA A 288 -44.73 4.44 14.25
C ALA A 288 -46.05 4.61 15.05
N TYR A 289 -46.21 5.73 15.73
CA TYR A 289 -47.44 6.08 16.41
C TYR A 289 -48.64 6.15 15.45
N LEU A 290 -48.48 6.78 14.27
CA LEU A 290 -49.56 6.89 13.27
C LEU A 290 -49.93 5.53 12.66
N VAL A 291 -48.92 4.67 12.43
CA VAL A 291 -49.18 3.30 11.93
C VAL A 291 -49.98 2.50 12.95
N LEU A 292 -49.64 2.53 14.24
CA LEU A 292 -50.35 1.82 15.29
C LEU A 292 -51.75 2.37 15.50
N ASN A 293 -51.94 3.69 15.44
CA ASN A 293 -53.30 4.30 15.53
C ASN A 293 -54.23 3.89 14.36
N GLY A 294 -53.63 3.53 13.19
CA GLY A 294 -54.32 2.95 12.04
C GLY A 294 -54.68 1.47 12.20
N ALA A 295 -54.62 0.89 13.40
CA ALA A 295 -54.90 -0.51 13.73
C ALA A 295 -53.99 -1.50 12.98
N LYS A 296 -52.74 -1.15 12.70
CA LYS A 296 -51.71 -2.00 12.10
C LYS A 296 -50.92 -2.74 13.18
N SER A 297 -50.16 -3.76 12.76
CA SER A 297 -49.33 -4.54 13.67
C SER A 297 -48.09 -3.74 14.17
N VAL A 298 -47.49 -4.19 15.28
CA VAL A 298 -46.23 -3.63 15.81
C VAL A 298 -45.10 -3.81 14.79
N GLU A 299 -45.08 -4.93 14.05
CA GLU A 299 -44.07 -5.21 13.03
C GLU A 299 -44.18 -4.22 11.85
N GLU A 300 -45.39 -3.88 11.42
CA GLU A 300 -45.60 -2.85 10.39
C GLU A 300 -45.21 -1.45 10.90
N ALA A 301 -45.43 -1.18 12.19
CA ALA A 301 -45.10 0.13 12.81
C ALA A 301 -43.59 0.41 12.90
N VAL A 302 -42.73 -0.62 12.91
CA VAL A 302 -41.29 -0.47 12.89
C VAL A 302 -40.69 -0.71 11.50
N ASN A 303 -41.51 -0.95 10.48
CA ASN A 303 -41.06 -1.11 9.09
C ASN A 303 -41.06 0.26 8.38
N PRO A 304 -39.94 0.78 7.93
CA PRO A 304 -39.87 2.15 7.40
C PRO A 304 -40.59 2.30 6.05
N THR A 305 -40.77 1.21 5.28
CA THR A 305 -41.54 1.26 4.03
C THR A 305 -43.00 1.49 4.32
N TYR A 306 -43.59 0.78 5.31
CA TYR A 306 -44.96 1.02 5.76
C TYR A 306 -45.10 2.39 6.44
N MET A 307 -44.15 2.82 7.25
CA MET A 307 -44.13 4.15 7.86
C MET A 307 -44.29 5.25 6.79
N TYR A 308 -43.48 5.21 5.75
CA TYR A 308 -43.56 6.19 4.66
C TYR A 308 -44.77 5.99 3.74
N HIS A 309 -45.27 4.77 3.59
CA HIS A 309 -46.52 4.55 2.90
C HIS A 309 -47.69 5.26 3.60
N VAL A 310 -47.77 5.14 4.92
CA VAL A 310 -48.75 5.87 5.73
C VAL A 310 -48.51 7.36 5.66
N ALA A 311 -47.27 7.83 5.75
CA ALA A 311 -46.92 9.25 5.66
C ALA A 311 -47.35 9.88 4.31
N PHE A 312 -47.06 9.22 3.19
CA PHE A 312 -47.45 9.70 1.86
C PHE A 312 -48.95 9.58 1.57
N SER A 313 -49.73 8.73 2.31
CA SER A 313 -51.19 8.68 2.18
C SER A 313 -51.86 10.02 2.60
N TYR A 314 -51.20 10.80 3.43
CA TYR A 314 -51.63 12.17 3.74
C TYR A 314 -51.45 13.15 2.57
N VAL A 315 -50.56 12.81 1.60
CA VAL A 315 -50.27 13.65 0.44
C VAL A 315 -51.07 13.21 -0.79
N PHE A 316 -51.07 11.92 -1.08
CA PHE A 316 -51.62 11.33 -2.30
C PHE A 316 -52.84 10.46 -2.01
N SER A 317 -53.97 10.74 -2.71
CA SER A 317 -55.21 9.99 -2.57
C SER A 317 -55.30 8.82 -3.56
N ASN A 318 -54.51 8.86 -4.65
CA ASN A 318 -54.49 7.76 -5.65
C ASN A 318 -53.53 6.67 -5.15
N ALA A 319 -54.02 5.43 -5.05
CA ALA A 319 -53.25 4.29 -4.52
C ALA A 319 -51.97 3.96 -5.34
N ASP A 320 -52.06 4.05 -6.68
CA ASP A 320 -50.93 3.72 -7.55
C ASP A 320 -49.80 4.78 -7.43
N VAL A 321 -50.20 6.08 -7.39
CA VAL A 321 -49.24 7.20 -7.19
C VAL A 321 -48.64 7.10 -5.80
N LEU A 322 -49.44 6.84 -4.78
CA LEU A 322 -48.96 6.67 -3.41
C LEU A 322 -47.89 5.58 -3.31
N LEU A 323 -48.19 4.40 -3.88
CA LEU A 323 -47.24 3.28 -3.88
C LEU A 323 -45.97 3.61 -4.67
N ALA A 324 -46.11 4.16 -5.88
CA ALA A 324 -44.97 4.53 -6.73
C ALA A 324 -44.05 5.55 -6.05
N VAL A 325 -44.61 6.61 -5.41
CA VAL A 325 -43.81 7.65 -4.71
C VAL A 325 -43.15 7.07 -3.47
N THR A 326 -43.85 6.20 -2.72
CA THR A 326 -43.27 5.53 -1.54
C THR A 326 -42.05 4.70 -1.94
N VAL A 327 -42.21 3.83 -2.94
CA VAL A 327 -41.14 2.95 -3.41
C VAL A 327 -39.97 3.76 -3.98
N PHE A 328 -40.27 4.79 -4.78
CA PHE A 328 -39.21 5.68 -5.32
C PHE A 328 -38.40 6.36 -4.21
N PHE A 329 -39.09 6.90 -3.18
CA PHE A 329 -38.43 7.56 -2.04
C PHE A 329 -37.54 6.58 -1.26
N VAL A 330 -38.08 5.38 -0.94
CA VAL A 330 -37.32 4.35 -0.20
C VAL A 330 -36.13 3.90 -1.01
N VAL A 331 -36.29 3.55 -2.28
CA VAL A 331 -35.19 3.10 -3.15
C VAL A 331 -34.11 4.18 -3.30
N LEU A 332 -34.53 5.46 -3.50
CA LEU A 332 -33.59 6.58 -3.57
C LEU A 332 -32.80 6.73 -2.27
N SER A 333 -33.48 6.64 -1.13
CA SER A 333 -32.85 6.74 0.20
C SER A 333 -31.83 5.62 0.39
N GLN A 334 -32.19 4.39 0.06
CA GLN A 334 -31.37 3.21 0.30
C GLN A 334 -30.18 3.07 -0.65
N ILE A 335 -30.32 3.47 -1.91
CA ILE A 335 -29.16 3.57 -2.83
C ILE A 335 -28.13 4.57 -2.30
N LYS A 336 -28.57 5.72 -1.82
CA LYS A 336 -27.67 6.78 -1.32
C LYS A 336 -26.80 6.31 -0.17
N ILE A 337 -27.38 5.64 0.83
CA ILE A 337 -26.64 5.13 1.98
C ILE A 337 -25.82 3.90 1.62
N ASN A 338 -26.34 2.96 0.84
CA ASN A 338 -25.61 1.74 0.50
C ASN A 338 -24.37 1.99 -0.35
N ILE A 339 -24.36 3.05 -1.17
CA ILE A 339 -23.15 3.53 -1.83
C ILE A 339 -22.09 3.92 -0.78
N THR A 340 -22.49 4.54 0.32
CA THR A 340 -21.58 4.97 1.39
C THR A 340 -21.10 3.79 2.23
N ASN A 341 -22.00 2.92 2.65
CA ASN A 341 -21.68 1.69 3.39
C ASN A 341 -20.71 0.79 2.61
N ALA A 342 -20.96 0.58 1.33
CA ALA A 342 -20.10 -0.22 0.46
C ALA A 342 -18.72 0.43 0.25
N TYR A 343 -18.68 1.76 0.13
CA TYR A 343 -17.43 2.51 0.01
C TYR A 343 -16.59 2.40 1.29
N ALA A 344 -17.17 2.73 2.43
CA ALA A 344 -16.51 2.68 3.74
C ALA A 344 -16.05 1.25 4.08
N GLY A 345 -16.89 0.25 3.82
CA GLY A 345 -16.53 -1.16 3.98
C GLY A 345 -15.34 -1.59 3.13
N SER A 346 -15.27 -1.12 1.87
CA SER A 346 -14.14 -1.41 1.00
C SER A 346 -12.81 -0.81 1.52
N LEU A 347 -12.84 0.35 2.16
CA LEU A 347 -11.67 0.96 2.82
C LEU A 347 -11.27 0.17 4.07
N ALA A 348 -12.22 -0.17 4.92
CA ALA A 348 -11.98 -0.92 6.15
C ALA A 348 -11.37 -2.29 5.88
N TRP A 349 -11.91 -3.05 4.91
CA TRP A 349 -11.37 -4.34 4.49
C TRP A 349 -9.99 -4.22 3.83
N SER A 350 -9.75 -3.18 3.01
CA SER A 350 -8.43 -2.89 2.44
C SER A 350 -7.39 -2.74 3.55
N ASN A 351 -7.71 -1.97 4.57
CA ASN A 351 -6.83 -1.72 5.71
C ASN A 351 -6.63 -2.97 6.58
N PHE A 352 -7.68 -3.74 6.81
CA PHE A 352 -7.62 -4.99 7.57
C PHE A 352 -6.68 -6.01 6.92
N PHE A 353 -6.96 -6.39 5.67
CA PHE A 353 -6.19 -7.44 4.99
C PHE A 353 -4.78 -7.01 4.60
N ALA A 354 -4.56 -5.75 4.21
CA ALA A 354 -3.22 -5.27 3.87
C ALA A 354 -2.22 -5.43 5.04
N ARG A 355 -2.68 -5.31 6.28
CA ARG A 355 -1.83 -5.50 7.47
C ARG A 355 -1.57 -6.96 7.78
N LEU A 356 -2.56 -7.82 7.62
CA LEU A 356 -2.43 -9.24 7.92
C LEU A 356 -1.64 -9.99 6.85
N THR A 357 -1.89 -9.66 5.57
CA THR A 357 -1.35 -10.43 4.44
C THR A 357 -0.20 -9.74 3.71
N HIS A 358 0.06 -8.44 3.97
CA HIS A 358 0.96 -7.60 3.19
C HIS A 358 0.64 -7.61 1.68
N SER A 359 -0.61 -7.86 1.33
CA SER A 359 -1.14 -7.88 -0.03
C SER A 359 -2.31 -6.92 -0.15
N HIS A 360 -2.41 -6.27 -1.29
CA HIS A 360 -3.52 -5.38 -1.60
C HIS A 360 -3.90 -5.50 -3.07
N PRO A 361 -4.95 -6.26 -3.37
CA PRO A 361 -5.40 -6.46 -4.75
C PRO A 361 -6.11 -5.23 -5.34
N GLY A 362 -6.45 -4.25 -4.51
CA GLY A 362 -7.20 -3.04 -4.83
C GLY A 362 -8.53 -2.95 -4.09
N ARG A 363 -8.99 -1.72 -3.82
CA ARG A 363 -10.22 -1.43 -3.08
C ARG A 363 -11.46 -2.11 -3.69
N VAL A 364 -11.53 -2.22 -5.00
CA VAL A 364 -12.69 -2.82 -5.71
C VAL A 364 -12.90 -4.30 -5.33
N VAL A 365 -11.83 -5.06 -5.09
CA VAL A 365 -11.95 -6.45 -4.63
C VAL A 365 -12.64 -6.51 -3.27
N TRP A 366 -12.26 -5.60 -2.38
CA TRP A 366 -12.84 -5.52 -1.04
C TRP A 366 -14.26 -4.96 -1.03
N LEU A 367 -14.61 -4.14 -2.02
CA LEU A 367 -16.00 -3.75 -2.28
C LEU A 367 -16.87 -4.97 -2.58
N LEU A 368 -16.43 -5.82 -3.52
CA LEU A 368 -17.16 -7.06 -3.86
C LEU A 368 -17.28 -7.99 -2.66
N PHE A 369 -16.21 -8.12 -1.87
CA PHE A 369 -16.20 -8.93 -0.65
C PHE A 369 -17.21 -8.42 0.38
N ASN A 370 -17.27 -7.10 0.63
CA ASN A 370 -18.23 -6.49 1.55
C ASN A 370 -19.69 -6.74 1.13
N VAL A 371 -19.99 -6.54 -0.17
CA VAL A 371 -21.33 -6.77 -0.72
C VAL A 371 -21.70 -8.24 -0.67
N LEU A 372 -20.75 -9.16 -0.90
CA LEU A 372 -20.99 -10.60 -0.82
C LEU A 372 -21.39 -11.03 0.59
N ILE A 373 -20.66 -10.56 1.63
CA ILE A 373 -21.02 -10.86 3.02
C ILE A 373 -22.41 -10.32 3.35
N ALA A 374 -22.69 -9.07 2.98
CA ALA A 374 -24.00 -8.47 3.22
C ALA A 374 -25.15 -9.26 2.51
N THR A 375 -24.92 -9.69 1.26
CA THR A 375 -25.88 -10.52 0.52
C THR A 375 -26.11 -11.86 1.22
N MET A 376 -25.07 -12.48 1.74
CA MET A 376 -25.18 -13.73 2.51
C MET A 376 -26.03 -13.53 3.78
N LEU A 377 -25.84 -12.41 4.51
CA LEU A 377 -26.66 -12.10 5.69
C LEU A 377 -28.13 -11.90 5.35
N MET A 378 -28.42 -11.23 4.22
CA MET A 378 -29.82 -11.07 3.76
C MET A 378 -30.49 -12.40 3.43
N LEU A 379 -29.78 -13.31 2.72
CA LEU A 379 -30.29 -14.61 2.33
C LEU A 379 -30.45 -15.57 3.50
N LEU A 380 -29.70 -15.42 4.58
CA LEU A 380 -29.80 -16.23 5.81
C LEU A 380 -30.89 -15.72 6.77
N ASP A 381 -31.60 -14.65 6.41
CA ASP A 381 -32.62 -14.00 7.23
C ASP A 381 -32.18 -13.71 8.69
N VAL A 382 -30.94 -13.26 8.84
CA VAL A 382 -30.36 -12.95 10.15
C VAL A 382 -31.01 -11.70 10.79
N PHE A 383 -31.97 -11.09 10.10
CA PHE A 383 -32.60 -9.83 10.47
C PHE A 383 -33.26 -9.87 11.86
N GLN A 384 -33.90 -10.99 12.25
CA GLN A 384 -34.52 -11.16 13.57
C GLN A 384 -33.53 -11.22 14.73
N ALA A 385 -32.33 -11.78 14.49
CA ALA A 385 -31.26 -11.82 15.49
C ALA A 385 -30.47 -10.49 15.58
N LEU A 386 -30.71 -9.58 14.66
CA LEU A 386 -29.86 -8.42 14.45
C LEU A 386 -29.95 -7.39 15.59
N GLU A 387 -31.10 -7.24 16.23
CA GLU A 387 -31.27 -6.34 17.39
C GLU A 387 -30.36 -6.74 18.55
N GLN A 388 -30.29 -8.04 18.85
CA GLN A 388 -29.39 -8.54 19.90
C GLN A 388 -27.92 -8.42 19.51
N ILE A 389 -27.60 -8.70 18.25
CA ILE A 389 -26.24 -8.54 17.71
C ILE A 389 -25.81 -7.07 17.76
N LEU A 390 -26.68 -6.14 17.39
CA LEU A 390 -26.42 -4.71 17.44
C LEU A 390 -26.20 -4.21 18.87
N GLY A 391 -26.97 -4.70 19.85
CA GLY A 391 -26.79 -4.38 21.25
C GLY A 391 -25.44 -4.82 21.80
N LEU A 392 -25.01 -6.05 21.51
CA LEU A 392 -23.70 -6.55 21.86
C LEU A 392 -22.58 -5.77 21.15
N TYR A 393 -22.73 -5.58 19.85
CA TYR A 393 -21.78 -4.86 18.99
C TYR A 393 -21.60 -3.41 19.45
N SER A 394 -22.67 -2.72 19.86
CA SER A 394 -22.61 -1.32 20.29
C SER A 394 -21.60 -1.11 21.43
N ASN A 395 -21.54 -2.03 22.40
CA ASN A 395 -20.62 -1.97 23.53
C ASN A 395 -19.14 -1.99 23.10
N ILE A 396 -18.81 -2.80 22.08
CA ILE A 396 -17.47 -2.88 21.50
C ILE A 396 -17.16 -1.61 20.71
N ALA A 397 -18.08 -1.14 19.90
CA ALA A 397 -17.93 0.05 19.08
C ALA A 397 -17.77 1.34 19.92
N ILE A 398 -18.57 1.49 20.98
CA ILE A 398 -18.45 2.59 21.93
C ILE A 398 -17.08 2.58 22.59
N SER A 399 -16.61 1.42 23.04
CA SER A 399 -15.30 1.26 23.65
C SER A 399 -14.18 1.72 22.71
N TRP A 400 -14.25 1.34 21.42
CA TRP A 400 -13.30 1.77 20.40
C TRP A 400 -13.32 3.28 20.19
N ILE A 401 -14.48 3.82 19.81
CA ILE A 401 -14.64 5.27 19.51
C ILE A 401 -14.23 6.12 20.71
N THR A 402 -14.64 5.72 21.93
CA THR A 402 -14.32 6.46 23.14
C THR A 402 -12.85 6.40 23.51
N ALA A 403 -12.16 5.28 23.26
CA ALA A 403 -10.71 5.18 23.46
C ALA A 403 -9.96 6.14 22.52
N VAL A 404 -10.39 6.25 21.24
CA VAL A 404 -9.86 7.24 20.28
C VAL A 404 -10.12 8.66 20.77
N VAL A 405 -11.35 8.97 21.19
CA VAL A 405 -11.72 10.28 21.73
C VAL A 405 -10.87 10.64 22.95
N ALA A 406 -10.68 9.71 23.89
CA ALA A 406 -9.85 9.91 25.08
C ALA A 406 -8.40 10.29 24.71
N ASP A 407 -7.84 9.67 23.69
CA ASP A 407 -6.52 10.06 23.22
C ASP A 407 -6.49 11.48 22.64
N LEU A 408 -7.48 11.81 21.79
CA LEU A 408 -7.52 13.09 21.10
C LEU A 408 -7.84 14.27 22.04
N VAL A 409 -8.70 14.07 23.07
CA VAL A 409 -9.22 15.13 23.94
C VAL A 409 -8.52 15.20 25.30
N ILE A 410 -8.03 14.06 25.81
CA ILE A 410 -7.40 13.99 27.14
C ILE A 410 -5.88 13.79 27.00
N ASN A 411 -5.42 12.72 26.35
CA ASN A 411 -4.00 12.37 26.33
C ASN A 411 -3.16 13.42 25.60
N LYS A 412 -3.61 13.90 24.41
CA LYS A 412 -2.87 14.92 23.65
C LYS A 412 -2.74 16.27 24.35
N PRO A 413 -3.81 16.87 24.88
CA PRO A 413 -3.73 18.13 25.63
C PRO A 413 -2.89 18.02 26.92
N LEU A 414 -2.94 16.87 27.63
CA LEU A 414 -2.13 16.62 28.81
C LEU A 414 -0.66 16.26 28.50
N GLY A 415 -0.29 16.16 27.22
CA GLY A 415 1.08 15.80 26.83
C GLY A 415 1.43 14.33 27.05
N LEU A 416 0.46 13.46 27.32
CA LEU A 416 0.62 12.02 27.51
C LEU A 416 0.77 11.29 26.15
N SER A 417 0.37 11.90 25.05
CA SER A 417 0.56 11.42 23.69
C SER A 417 1.13 12.52 22.77
N PRO A 418 1.76 12.17 21.64
CA PRO A 418 2.33 13.15 20.70
C PRO A 418 1.28 14.15 20.17
N LYS A 419 1.67 15.39 19.95
CA LYS A 419 0.76 16.48 19.51
C LYS A 419 0.13 16.23 18.12
N GLY A 420 0.79 15.49 17.23
CA GLY A 420 0.30 15.11 15.91
C GLY A 420 -0.43 13.77 15.91
N VAL A 421 -0.82 13.32 14.72
CA VAL A 421 -1.29 11.95 14.47
C VAL A 421 -0.31 11.30 13.50
N GLU A 422 0.51 10.39 14.01
CA GLU A 422 1.40 9.60 13.15
C GLU A 422 0.63 8.36 12.66
N PHE A 423 0.62 8.13 11.34
CA PHE A 423 -0.09 7.02 10.73
C PHE A 423 0.83 6.04 9.98
N ARG A 424 2.09 6.45 9.71
CA ARG A 424 3.05 5.66 8.92
C ARG A 424 3.60 4.49 9.73
N ARG A 425 3.50 3.27 9.18
CA ARG A 425 3.99 2.02 9.81
C ARG A 425 5.41 2.13 10.36
N ALA A 426 6.29 2.80 9.61
CA ALA A 426 7.70 2.90 9.94
C ALA A 426 7.99 3.53 11.32
N TYR A 427 7.07 4.31 11.87
CA TYR A 427 7.26 5.04 13.12
C TYR A 427 6.39 4.55 14.28
N LEU A 428 5.44 3.64 14.01
CA LEU A 428 4.49 3.15 15.01
C LEU A 428 4.94 1.82 15.62
N TYR A 429 4.62 1.62 16.90
CA TYR A 429 4.56 0.28 17.47
C TYR A 429 3.48 -0.55 16.79
N ASP A 430 3.65 -1.86 16.76
CA ASP A 430 2.63 -2.75 16.20
C ASP A 430 1.38 -2.76 17.09
N ILE A 431 1.54 -2.88 18.41
CA ILE A 431 0.45 -2.72 19.38
C ILE A 431 0.79 -1.58 20.33
N ASN A 432 -0.16 -0.67 20.49
CA ASN A 432 -0.12 0.31 21.56
C ASN A 432 -1.17 -0.05 22.63
N PRO A 433 -0.74 -0.37 23.85
CA PRO A 433 -1.64 -0.80 24.93
C PRO A 433 -2.59 0.28 25.41
N VAL A 434 -2.36 1.55 25.09
CA VAL A 434 -3.21 2.66 25.52
C VAL A 434 -4.61 2.55 24.92
N GLY A 435 -4.72 2.46 23.59
CA GLY A 435 -6.01 2.33 22.91
C GLY A 435 -6.53 0.90 22.95
N VAL A 436 -5.68 -0.09 22.59
CA VAL A 436 -6.08 -1.50 22.56
C VAL A 436 -6.48 -2.00 23.94
N GLY A 437 -5.70 -1.69 24.99
CA GLY A 437 -5.99 -2.10 26.36
C GLY A 437 -7.24 -1.40 26.92
N ALA A 438 -7.41 -0.10 26.68
CA ALA A 438 -8.60 0.62 27.10
C ALA A 438 -9.86 0.07 26.42
N MET A 439 -9.82 -0.17 25.11
CA MET A 439 -10.92 -0.78 24.36
C MET A 439 -11.23 -2.20 24.88
N ALA A 440 -10.22 -3.03 25.11
CA ALA A 440 -10.41 -4.42 25.56
C ALA A 440 -11.08 -4.50 26.93
N ILE A 441 -10.61 -3.72 27.92
CA ILE A 441 -11.21 -3.70 29.26
C ILE A 441 -12.62 -3.11 29.23
N ALA A 442 -12.82 -2.01 28.48
CA ALA A 442 -14.13 -1.39 28.36
C ALA A 442 -15.14 -2.32 27.70
N SER A 443 -14.74 -2.98 26.61
CA SER A 443 -15.59 -3.98 25.93
C SER A 443 -15.91 -5.16 26.83
N LEU A 444 -14.94 -5.70 27.55
CA LEU A 444 -15.16 -6.82 28.45
C LEU A 444 -16.16 -6.47 29.55
N LEU A 445 -15.97 -5.37 30.27
CA LEU A 445 -16.85 -4.96 31.35
C LEU A 445 -18.26 -4.60 30.87
N SER A 446 -18.36 -3.90 29.73
CA SER A 446 -19.66 -3.52 29.18
C SER A 446 -20.44 -4.71 28.60
N VAL A 447 -19.77 -5.69 27.99
CA VAL A 447 -20.41 -6.91 27.52
C VAL A 447 -20.89 -7.76 28.69
N LEU A 448 -20.10 -7.91 29.74
CA LEU A 448 -20.54 -8.58 30.97
C LEU A 448 -21.75 -7.88 31.62
N ALA A 449 -21.77 -6.54 31.61
CA ALA A 449 -22.93 -5.78 32.08
C ALA A 449 -24.14 -6.01 31.17
N PHE A 450 -23.98 -5.94 29.85
CA PHE A 450 -25.03 -6.14 28.86
C PHE A 450 -25.73 -7.51 28.99
N VAL A 451 -24.95 -8.55 29.27
CA VAL A 451 -25.48 -9.90 29.48
C VAL A 451 -26.15 -10.07 30.86
N GLY A 452 -26.03 -9.06 31.74
CA GLY A 452 -26.73 -9.06 33.04
C GLY A 452 -25.93 -9.62 34.22
N VAL A 453 -24.60 -9.91 34.05
CA VAL A 453 -23.74 -10.44 35.11
C VAL A 453 -23.71 -9.51 36.35
N PHE A 454 -23.85 -8.21 36.16
CA PHE A 454 -23.80 -7.20 37.22
C PHE A 454 -25.18 -6.69 37.64
N GLY A 455 -26.27 -7.39 37.22
CA GLY A 455 -27.66 -7.02 37.52
C GLY A 455 -28.28 -6.05 36.50
N LEU A 456 -29.60 -5.81 36.64
CA LEU A 456 -30.44 -5.06 35.69
C LEU A 456 -29.99 -3.61 35.52
N GLU A 457 -29.50 -2.97 36.56
CA GLU A 457 -29.00 -1.60 36.49
C GLU A 457 -27.79 -1.48 35.57
N ALA A 458 -26.79 -2.33 35.76
CA ALA A 458 -25.60 -2.36 34.93
C ALA A 458 -25.92 -2.80 33.49
N GLN A 459 -26.88 -3.69 33.30
CA GLN A 459 -27.36 -4.13 31.99
C GLN A 459 -27.92 -2.95 31.21
N SER A 460 -28.85 -2.18 31.77
CA SER A 460 -29.46 -1.02 31.13
C SER A 460 -28.45 0.06 30.79
N PHE A 461 -27.39 0.21 31.58
CA PHE A 461 -26.36 1.24 31.38
C PHE A 461 -25.03 0.69 30.82
N SER A 462 -25.04 -0.49 30.18
CA SER A 462 -23.84 -1.12 29.63
C SER A 462 -23.04 -0.20 28.68
N SER A 463 -23.70 0.58 27.86
CA SER A 463 -23.08 1.56 26.96
C SER A 463 -22.33 2.67 27.70
N PHE A 464 -22.84 3.15 28.82
CA PHE A 464 -22.13 4.11 29.67
C PHE A 464 -20.93 3.49 30.38
N ILE A 465 -21.05 2.20 30.79
CA ILE A 465 -19.91 1.45 31.35
C ILE A 465 -18.78 1.36 30.32
N ALA A 466 -19.12 1.05 29.05
CA ALA A 466 -18.16 1.05 27.96
C ALA A 466 -17.47 2.41 27.82
N MET A 467 -18.25 3.48 27.77
CA MET A 467 -17.78 4.84 27.53
C MET A 467 -16.88 5.31 28.68
N PHE A 468 -17.35 5.25 29.92
CA PHE A 468 -16.58 5.75 31.07
C PHE A 468 -15.33 4.91 31.34
N THR A 469 -15.41 3.59 31.18
CA THR A 469 -14.24 2.73 31.32
C THR A 469 -13.15 3.08 30.28
N ALA A 470 -13.50 3.28 29.01
CA ALA A 470 -12.55 3.67 27.99
C ALA A 470 -11.94 5.05 28.24
N LEU A 471 -12.78 6.05 28.68
CA LEU A 471 -12.33 7.40 29.02
C LEU A 471 -11.33 7.43 30.19
N ILE A 472 -11.47 6.51 31.15
CA ILE A 472 -10.58 6.41 32.32
C ILE A 472 -9.34 5.57 31.99
N CYS A 473 -9.51 4.41 31.36
CA CYS A 473 -8.41 3.48 31.11
C CYS A 473 -7.37 4.03 30.11
N SER A 474 -7.81 4.76 29.07
CA SER A 474 -6.90 5.31 28.07
C SER A 474 -5.89 6.31 28.67
N PRO A 475 -6.28 7.34 29.39
CA PRO A 475 -5.33 8.23 30.07
C PRO A 475 -4.47 7.52 31.14
N LEU A 476 -5.07 6.57 31.88
CA LEU A 476 -4.35 5.79 32.89
C LEU A 476 -3.21 4.99 32.27
N PHE A 477 -3.47 4.30 31.17
CA PHE A 477 -2.41 3.56 30.44
C PHE A 477 -1.40 4.49 29.77
N ALA A 478 -1.82 5.62 29.24
CA ALA A 478 -0.91 6.60 28.67
C ALA A 478 0.04 7.17 29.73
N TRP A 479 -0.48 7.45 30.93
CA TRP A 479 0.30 7.91 32.07
C TRP A 479 1.26 6.82 32.58
N TRP A 480 0.76 5.58 32.77
CA TRP A 480 1.57 4.45 33.25
C TRP A 480 2.71 4.11 32.30
N THR A 481 2.45 4.12 30.99
CA THR A 481 3.45 3.84 29.96
C THR A 481 4.32 5.04 29.58
N LYS A 482 4.05 6.22 30.19
CA LYS A 482 4.73 7.50 29.88
C LYS A 482 4.75 7.80 28.37
N GLY A 483 3.72 7.41 27.63
CA GLY A 483 3.60 7.64 26.20
C GLY A 483 4.58 6.84 25.31
N LYS A 484 5.30 5.83 25.85
CA LYS A 484 6.36 5.09 25.16
C LYS A 484 5.89 4.42 23.86
N TYR A 485 4.65 3.90 23.83
CA TYR A 485 4.15 3.05 22.76
C TYR A 485 3.53 3.80 21.58
N TYR A 486 3.57 5.13 21.58
CA TYR A 486 3.06 5.93 20.45
C TYR A 486 4.03 5.97 19.28
N LEU A 487 5.33 6.15 19.56
CA LEU A 487 6.36 6.24 18.55
C LEU A 487 7.48 5.23 18.82
N ALA A 488 7.72 4.35 17.85
CA ALA A 488 8.81 3.36 17.91
C ALA A 488 10.18 4.00 17.64
N ARG A 489 10.20 5.02 16.80
CA ARG A 489 11.36 5.85 16.47
C ARG A 489 10.94 7.25 16.09
N GLN A 490 11.85 8.22 16.20
CA GLN A 490 11.58 9.59 15.79
C GLN A 490 11.42 9.69 14.27
N PRO A 491 10.41 10.45 13.78
CA PRO A 491 10.27 10.71 12.36
C PRO A 491 11.49 11.41 11.77
N TYR A 492 11.97 10.89 10.62
CA TYR A 492 13.07 11.50 9.90
C TYR A 492 12.64 12.86 9.34
N LYS A 493 13.47 13.87 9.57
CA LYS A 493 13.22 15.23 9.06
C LYS A 493 13.86 15.36 7.67
N PHE A 494 13.05 15.39 6.64
CA PHE A 494 13.50 15.74 5.29
C PHE A 494 13.85 17.24 5.19
N HIS A 495 14.58 17.62 4.15
CA HIS A 495 14.97 19.01 3.97
C HIS A 495 13.72 19.92 3.82
N PRO A 496 13.64 21.04 4.56
CA PRO A 496 12.42 21.87 4.63
C PRO A 496 11.93 22.43 3.29
N ALA A 497 12.83 22.60 2.31
CA ALA A 497 12.48 23.11 0.99
C ALA A 497 11.86 22.05 0.04
N LYS A 498 11.90 20.75 0.40
CA LYS A 498 11.31 19.69 -0.40
C LYS A 498 9.84 19.53 -0.02
N THR A 499 8.95 19.58 -0.99
CA THR A 499 7.51 19.29 -0.81
C THR A 499 7.16 17.87 -1.22
N LYS A 500 7.98 17.25 -2.10
CA LYS A 500 7.80 15.90 -2.62
C LYS A 500 9.12 15.12 -2.58
N GLU A 501 9.01 13.79 -2.51
CA GLU A 501 10.15 12.88 -2.56
C GLU A 501 9.78 11.62 -3.35
N THR A 502 10.77 11.01 -4.01
CA THR A 502 10.58 9.79 -4.80
C THR A 502 10.74 8.56 -3.91
N CYS A 503 9.77 7.65 -3.98
CA CYS A 503 9.84 6.38 -3.27
C CYS A 503 10.91 5.47 -3.90
N SER A 504 11.85 4.95 -3.09
CA SER A 504 12.92 4.07 -3.55
C SER A 504 12.44 2.70 -4.08
N ILE A 505 11.18 2.30 -3.83
CA ILE A 505 10.65 0.99 -4.24
C ILE A 505 9.77 1.10 -5.48
N CYS A 506 8.77 2.00 -5.50
CA CYS A 506 7.86 2.13 -6.65
C CYS A 506 8.25 3.26 -7.61
N GLU A 507 9.29 4.03 -7.29
CA GLU A 507 9.85 5.11 -8.10
C GLU A 507 8.86 6.23 -8.46
N ARG A 508 7.77 6.36 -7.68
CA ARG A 508 6.77 7.42 -7.83
C ARG A 508 7.03 8.55 -6.84
N GLU A 509 6.65 9.75 -7.22
CA GLU A 509 6.74 10.93 -6.35
C GLU A 509 5.53 11.03 -5.41
N TYR A 510 5.80 11.32 -4.14
CA TYR A 510 4.80 11.51 -3.10
C TYR A 510 5.11 12.75 -2.27
N GLU A 511 4.08 13.30 -1.64
CA GLU A 511 4.23 14.37 -0.64
C GLU A 511 5.01 13.86 0.58
N ILE A 512 5.81 14.72 1.21
CA ILE A 512 6.70 14.34 2.32
C ILE A 512 5.92 13.74 3.50
N ASP A 513 4.69 14.16 3.72
CA ASP A 513 3.83 13.62 4.77
C ASP A 513 3.50 12.13 4.58
N ASP A 514 3.54 11.64 3.33
CA ASP A 514 3.35 10.22 2.98
C ASP A 514 4.65 9.40 2.99
N ILE A 515 5.80 10.06 3.13
CA ILE A 515 7.12 9.45 3.01
C ILE A 515 7.72 9.18 4.40
N ALA A 516 8.36 8.03 4.53
CA ALA A 516 9.23 7.70 5.66
C ALA A 516 10.63 7.33 5.16
N TYR A 517 11.67 7.62 5.94
CA TYR A 517 13.00 7.08 5.66
C TYR A 517 13.09 5.62 6.11
N CYS A 518 13.49 4.73 5.20
CA CYS A 518 13.69 3.32 5.49
C CYS A 518 15.19 3.00 5.59
N PRO A 519 15.72 2.62 6.77
CA PRO A 519 17.14 2.28 6.91
C PRO A 519 17.52 1.00 6.14
N ALA A 520 16.59 0.04 5.99
CA ALA A 520 16.85 -1.21 5.28
C ALA A 520 17.04 -1.00 3.76
N TYR A 521 16.32 -0.04 3.19
CA TYR A 521 16.45 0.36 1.79
C TYR A 521 17.38 1.58 1.60
N GLN A 522 17.83 2.18 2.68
CA GLN A 522 18.64 3.41 2.69
C GLN A 522 18.05 4.52 1.81
N GLY A 523 16.75 4.74 1.93
CA GLY A 523 16.07 5.73 1.13
C GLY A 523 14.65 6.03 1.58
N ALA A 524 14.03 6.96 0.87
CA ALA A 524 12.65 7.33 1.08
C ALA A 524 11.70 6.20 0.63
N ILE A 525 10.69 5.90 1.42
CA ILE A 525 9.66 4.90 1.11
C ILE A 525 8.27 5.49 1.38
N CYS A 526 7.34 5.33 0.44
CA CYS A 526 5.96 5.77 0.65
C CYS A 526 5.21 4.84 1.62
N SER A 527 4.14 5.36 2.25
CA SER A 527 3.35 4.61 3.23
C SER A 527 2.75 3.32 2.63
N LEU A 528 2.34 3.34 1.36
CA LEU A 528 1.81 2.17 0.65
C LEU A 528 2.87 1.07 0.52
N CYS A 529 4.05 1.41 -0.03
CA CYS A 529 5.16 0.44 -0.13
C CYS A 529 5.59 -0.07 1.23
N CYS A 530 5.63 0.80 2.26
CA CYS A 530 5.99 0.42 3.62
C CYS A 530 4.96 -0.56 4.23
N CYS A 531 3.65 -0.34 3.99
CA CYS A 531 2.59 -1.24 4.48
C CYS A 531 2.64 -2.62 3.81
N LEU A 532 2.93 -2.66 2.50
CA LEU A 532 2.90 -3.90 1.70
C LEU A 532 4.24 -4.64 1.68
N ASP A 533 5.31 -4.06 2.22
CA ASP A 533 6.61 -4.74 2.22
C ASP A 533 6.77 -5.67 3.42
N ALA A 534 6.88 -6.97 3.10
CA ALA A 534 7.16 -8.00 4.07
C ALA A 534 8.67 -8.28 4.24
N ARG A 535 9.50 -7.96 3.22
CA ARG A 535 10.92 -8.31 3.16
C ARG A 535 11.76 -7.61 4.22
N CYS A 536 11.40 -6.36 4.57
CA CYS A 536 12.14 -5.61 5.59
C CYS A 536 11.92 -6.16 7.00
N ASN A 537 10.88 -6.98 7.22
CA ASN A 537 10.49 -7.57 8.51
C ASN A 537 10.61 -6.55 9.67
N ASP A 538 10.22 -5.30 9.43
CA ASP A 538 10.30 -4.17 10.37
C ASP A 538 11.70 -4.02 11.05
N ALA A 539 12.78 -4.31 10.29
CA ALA A 539 14.16 -4.18 10.79
C ALA A 539 14.49 -2.76 11.29
N CYS A 540 13.72 -1.76 10.85
CA CYS A 540 13.86 -0.37 11.30
C CYS A 540 13.32 -0.11 12.73
N LYS A 541 12.53 -1.04 13.28
CA LYS A 541 11.90 -0.94 14.61
C LYS A 541 11.86 -2.32 15.33
N PRO A 542 12.99 -2.99 15.54
CA PRO A 542 13.02 -4.38 15.99
C PRO A 542 12.33 -4.63 17.34
N HIS A 543 12.38 -3.64 18.25
CA HIS A 543 11.75 -3.71 19.58
C HIS A 543 10.25 -3.45 19.58
N ALA A 544 9.70 -2.91 18.48
CA ALA A 544 8.31 -2.50 18.37
C ALA A 544 7.45 -3.46 17.52
N LYS A 545 8.02 -4.56 17.06
CA LYS A 545 7.31 -5.62 16.34
C LYS A 545 6.38 -6.38 17.25
N LEU A 546 5.30 -6.91 16.69
CA LEU A 546 4.35 -7.77 17.40
C LEU A 546 5.04 -8.93 18.12
N ASP A 547 5.93 -9.66 17.43
CA ASP A 547 6.66 -10.79 18.01
C ASP A 547 7.50 -10.37 19.22
N SER A 548 8.22 -9.25 19.11
CA SER A 548 9.07 -8.74 20.21
C SER A 548 8.22 -8.23 21.38
N GLN A 549 7.10 -7.58 21.11
CA GLN A 549 6.16 -7.13 22.14
C GLN A 549 5.49 -8.32 22.83
N TRP A 550 5.09 -9.34 22.06
CA TRP A 550 4.53 -10.59 22.56
C TRP A 550 5.52 -11.32 23.47
N GLN A 551 6.75 -11.54 23.00
CA GLN A 551 7.80 -12.15 23.79
C GLN A 551 8.07 -11.39 25.09
N ALA A 552 8.19 -10.05 25.03
CA ALA A 552 8.41 -9.21 26.20
C ALA A 552 7.25 -9.28 27.21
N THR A 553 6.02 -9.46 26.74
CA THR A 553 4.84 -9.59 27.59
C THR A 553 4.76 -10.98 28.22
N MET A 554 4.93 -12.02 27.42
CA MET A 554 4.86 -13.42 27.90
C MET A 554 5.99 -13.75 28.85
N THR A 555 7.21 -13.27 28.65
CA THR A 555 8.33 -13.44 29.59
C THR A 555 8.11 -12.76 30.92
N LYS A 556 7.21 -11.79 31.04
CA LYS A 556 6.81 -11.16 32.31
C LYS A 556 5.66 -11.88 32.99
N LEU A 557 4.73 -12.45 32.22
CA LEU A 557 3.53 -13.10 32.73
C LEU A 557 3.77 -14.58 33.09
N LEU A 558 4.63 -15.26 32.34
CA LEU A 558 4.85 -16.70 32.48
C LEU A 558 6.18 -16.99 33.15
N PRO A 559 6.25 -18.06 34.01
CA PRO A 559 7.50 -18.55 34.55
C PRO A 559 8.48 -18.93 33.45
N LYS A 560 9.78 -18.64 33.62
CA LYS A 560 10.84 -18.93 32.65
C LYS A 560 10.87 -20.38 32.16
N ALA A 561 10.51 -21.33 33.06
CA ALA A 561 10.46 -22.76 32.75
C ALA A 561 9.40 -23.13 31.72
N LEU A 562 8.24 -22.45 31.72
CA LEU A 562 7.15 -22.69 30.76
C LEU A 562 7.40 -21.99 29.42
N TRP A 563 8.10 -20.87 29.42
CA TRP A 563 8.35 -20.09 28.21
C TRP A 563 9.16 -20.87 27.17
N GLY A 564 10.14 -21.67 27.56
CA GLY A 564 10.93 -22.52 26.67
C GLY A 564 10.10 -23.54 25.88
N TYR A 565 9.02 -24.05 26.47
CA TYR A 565 8.10 -24.98 25.80
C TYR A 565 7.13 -24.25 24.83
N ILE A 566 6.76 -23.02 25.17
CA ILE A 566 5.78 -22.23 24.39
C ILE A 566 6.42 -21.61 23.13
N GLN A 567 7.73 -21.37 23.12
CA GLN A 567 8.43 -20.85 21.94
C GLN A 567 8.43 -21.82 20.75
N ASN A 568 8.24 -23.10 20.96
CA ASN A 568 8.13 -24.08 19.88
C ASN A 568 6.78 -23.95 19.17
N GLY A 569 6.74 -24.24 17.87
CA GLY A 569 5.51 -24.08 17.05
C GLY A 569 4.27 -24.76 17.64
N VAL A 570 4.44 -25.94 18.25
CA VAL A 570 3.35 -26.67 18.93
C VAL A 570 2.90 -25.95 20.22
N GLY A 571 3.85 -25.44 21.01
CA GLY A 571 3.51 -24.70 22.23
C GLY A 571 2.79 -23.38 21.92
N HIS A 572 3.19 -22.69 20.85
CA HIS A 572 2.51 -21.49 20.36
C HIS A 572 1.09 -21.80 19.88
N TYR A 573 0.90 -22.94 19.20
CA TYR A 573 -0.43 -23.43 18.80
C TYR A 573 -1.32 -23.68 20.02
N ILE A 574 -0.81 -24.41 21.02
CA ILE A 574 -1.58 -24.74 22.23
C ILE A 574 -2.00 -23.46 22.96
N LEU A 575 -1.11 -22.47 23.07
CA LEU A 575 -1.42 -21.20 23.71
C LEU A 575 -2.50 -20.43 22.97
N LEU A 576 -2.34 -20.22 21.65
CA LEU A 576 -3.31 -19.51 20.84
C LEU A 576 -4.65 -20.24 20.79
N MET A 577 -4.61 -21.56 20.66
CA MET A 577 -5.83 -22.37 20.65
C MET A 577 -6.53 -22.33 22.00
N GLY A 578 -5.77 -22.38 23.10
CA GLY A 578 -6.33 -22.23 24.46
C GLY A 578 -7.02 -20.86 24.63
N MET A 579 -6.39 -19.78 24.17
CA MET A 579 -7.01 -18.44 24.18
C MET A 579 -8.27 -18.39 23.30
N THR A 580 -8.24 -18.99 22.12
CA THR A 580 -9.39 -19.03 21.19
C THR A 580 -10.55 -19.83 21.79
N VAL A 581 -10.26 -21.00 22.37
CA VAL A 581 -11.28 -21.84 23.05
C VAL A 581 -11.90 -21.09 24.22
N LEU A 582 -11.07 -20.42 25.05
CA LEU A 582 -11.54 -19.64 26.18
C LEU A 582 -12.41 -18.46 25.73
N LEU A 583 -12.02 -17.79 24.66
CA LEU A 583 -12.82 -16.70 24.07
C LEU A 583 -14.17 -17.21 23.55
N LEU A 584 -14.15 -18.29 22.76
CA LEU A 584 -15.39 -18.90 22.23
C LEU A 584 -16.27 -19.41 23.36
N ALA A 585 -15.71 -20.09 24.36
CA ALA A 585 -16.45 -20.57 25.53
C ALA A 585 -17.09 -19.42 26.30
N SER A 586 -16.37 -18.30 26.45
CA SER A 586 -16.92 -17.09 27.09
C SER A 586 -18.08 -16.50 26.28
N ILE A 587 -17.93 -16.37 24.96
CA ILE A 587 -18.99 -15.84 24.09
C ILE A 587 -20.24 -16.75 24.14
N PHE A 588 -20.06 -18.06 23.91
CA PHE A 588 -21.18 -19.00 23.92
C PHE A 588 -21.81 -19.12 25.32
N GLY A 589 -20.97 -19.12 26.39
CA GLY A 589 -21.45 -19.12 27.76
C GLY A 589 -22.24 -17.86 28.11
N LEU A 590 -21.82 -16.69 27.66
CA LEU A 590 -22.53 -15.43 27.88
C LEU A 590 -23.85 -15.38 27.11
N ILE A 591 -23.89 -15.83 25.84
CA ILE A 591 -25.13 -15.91 25.07
C ILE A 591 -26.09 -16.90 25.70
N TYR A 592 -25.62 -18.07 26.09
CA TYR A 592 -26.42 -19.06 26.78
C TYR A 592 -26.99 -18.53 28.11
N LEU A 593 -26.17 -17.88 28.93
CA LEU A 593 -26.56 -17.24 30.18
C LEU A 593 -27.66 -16.17 29.91
N HIS A 594 -27.49 -15.33 28.91
CA HIS A 594 -28.46 -14.32 28.53
C HIS A 594 -29.81 -14.98 28.15
N ILE A 595 -29.79 -15.98 27.27
CA ILE A 595 -31.02 -16.72 26.89
C ILE A 595 -31.67 -17.36 28.10
N SER A 596 -30.90 -18.00 28.96
CA SER A 596 -31.45 -18.69 30.15
C SER A 596 -32.08 -17.72 31.17
N LEU A 597 -31.61 -16.48 31.23
CA LEU A 597 -32.16 -15.43 32.12
C LEU A 597 -33.40 -14.73 31.54
N THR A 598 -33.56 -14.77 30.20
CA THR A 598 -34.68 -14.09 29.51
C THR A 598 -35.85 -15.03 29.19
N LEU A 599 -35.66 -16.37 29.27
CA LEU A 599 -36.71 -17.34 29.02
C LEU A 599 -37.78 -17.31 30.12
N THR A 600 -39.06 -17.22 29.70
CA THR A 600 -40.21 -17.32 30.55
C THR A 600 -40.41 -18.76 31.04
N GLU A 601 -41.14 -18.96 32.18
CA GLU A 601 -41.32 -20.27 32.82
C GLU A 601 -41.83 -21.37 31.88
N ASN A 602 -42.60 -21.03 30.83
CA ASN A 602 -43.13 -22.01 29.85
C ASN A 602 -42.10 -22.48 28.82
N ALA A 603 -40.97 -21.83 28.67
CA ALA A 603 -39.95 -22.13 27.65
C ALA A 603 -38.78 -23.01 28.20
N TRP A 604 -38.77 -23.39 29.47
CA TRP A 604 -37.73 -24.22 30.05
C TRP A 604 -37.59 -25.61 29.41
N GLN A 605 -38.65 -26.10 28.74
CA GLN A 605 -38.63 -27.38 28.02
C GLN A 605 -37.72 -27.35 26.76
N ILE A 606 -37.45 -26.17 26.20
CA ILE A 606 -36.63 -25.99 24.99
C ILE A 606 -35.12 -25.81 25.36
N LEU A 607 -34.85 -25.53 26.62
CA LEU A 607 -33.48 -25.24 27.10
C LEU A 607 -32.45 -26.35 26.78
N PRO A 608 -32.78 -27.68 26.94
CA PRO A 608 -31.87 -28.75 26.60
C PRO A 608 -31.53 -28.84 25.10
N GLU A 609 -32.46 -28.53 24.21
CA GLU A 609 -32.24 -28.53 22.76
C GLU A 609 -31.31 -27.35 22.36
N ILE A 610 -31.54 -26.20 22.99
CA ILE A 610 -30.66 -25.01 22.83
C ILE A 610 -29.25 -25.35 23.30
N GLN A 611 -29.08 -25.99 24.45
CA GLN A 611 -27.77 -26.41 24.98
C GLN A 611 -27.03 -27.32 23.99
N ILE A 612 -27.72 -28.35 23.46
CA ILE A 612 -27.12 -29.26 22.47
C ILE A 612 -26.74 -28.51 21.19
N GLY A 613 -27.58 -27.57 20.71
CA GLY A 613 -27.29 -26.73 19.58
C GLY A 613 -26.03 -25.87 19.77
N PHE A 614 -25.94 -25.21 20.93
CA PHE A 614 -24.78 -24.41 21.31
C PHE A 614 -23.51 -25.27 21.42
N LEU A 615 -23.58 -26.44 22.04
CA LEU A 615 -22.44 -27.34 22.15
C LEU A 615 -21.93 -27.81 20.79
N LYS A 616 -22.86 -28.17 19.87
CA LYS A 616 -22.50 -28.53 18.48
C LYS A 616 -21.85 -27.37 17.73
N ALA A 617 -22.43 -26.18 17.81
CA ALA A 617 -21.88 -24.97 17.18
C ALA A 617 -20.51 -24.61 17.77
N PHE A 618 -20.37 -24.65 19.08
CA PHE A 618 -19.08 -24.43 19.77
C PHE A 618 -18.03 -25.44 19.31
N ALA A 619 -18.35 -26.73 19.31
CA ALA A 619 -17.41 -27.79 18.87
C ALA A 619 -16.98 -27.60 17.40
N ALA A 620 -17.92 -27.28 16.52
CA ALA A 620 -17.63 -27.00 15.12
C ALA A 620 -16.70 -25.78 14.95
N LEU A 621 -16.99 -24.68 15.67
CA LEU A 621 -16.15 -23.48 15.64
C LEU A 621 -14.75 -23.70 16.23
N VAL A 622 -14.65 -24.48 17.31
CA VAL A 622 -13.33 -24.86 17.89
C VAL A 622 -12.52 -25.66 16.89
N LEU A 623 -13.15 -26.61 16.18
CA LEU A 623 -12.46 -27.43 15.18
C LEU A 623 -11.99 -26.57 14.00
N VAL A 624 -12.85 -25.73 13.45
CA VAL A 624 -12.52 -24.82 12.34
C VAL A 624 -11.42 -23.83 12.76
N SER A 625 -11.55 -23.24 13.96
CA SER A 625 -10.53 -22.33 14.51
C SER A 625 -9.19 -23.04 14.70
N GLY A 626 -9.22 -24.31 15.16
CA GLY A 626 -8.01 -25.11 15.30
C GLY A 626 -7.26 -25.33 14.01
N ILE A 627 -7.97 -25.63 12.92
CA ILE A 627 -7.38 -25.75 11.58
C ILE A 627 -6.82 -24.41 11.12
N ILE A 628 -7.56 -23.32 11.28
CA ILE A 628 -7.14 -21.98 10.87
C ILE A 628 -5.90 -21.53 11.65
N VAL A 629 -5.88 -21.68 12.97
CA VAL A 629 -4.74 -21.31 13.82
C VAL A 629 -3.51 -22.14 13.44
N TRP A 630 -3.68 -23.45 13.23
CA TRP A 630 -2.59 -24.32 12.78
C TRP A 630 -2.03 -23.90 11.43
N TRP A 631 -2.90 -23.65 10.47
CA TRP A 631 -2.51 -23.17 9.13
C TRP A 631 -1.80 -21.81 9.19
N LEU A 632 -2.26 -20.89 10.02
CA LEU A 632 -1.63 -19.57 10.21
C LEU A 632 -0.22 -19.71 10.79
N ILE A 633 -0.02 -20.60 11.78
CA ILE A 633 1.29 -20.83 12.39
C ILE A 633 2.25 -21.46 11.37
N LEU A 634 1.81 -22.49 10.63
CA LEU A 634 2.61 -23.12 9.59
C LEU A 634 3.00 -22.12 8.49
N THR A 635 2.05 -21.32 8.06
CA THR A 635 2.28 -20.29 7.03
C THR A 635 3.25 -19.21 7.53
N SER A 636 3.11 -18.78 8.78
CA SER A 636 4.02 -17.82 9.41
C SER A 636 5.44 -18.39 9.55
N GLN A 637 5.58 -19.63 9.99
CA GLN A 637 6.89 -20.29 10.09
C GLN A 637 7.54 -20.49 8.73
N SER A 638 6.81 -21.00 7.75
CA SER A 638 7.28 -21.18 6.36
C SER A 638 7.73 -19.85 5.76
N ARG A 639 6.97 -18.80 5.98
CA ARG A 639 7.30 -17.44 5.53
C ARG A 639 8.57 -16.91 6.18
N ASN A 640 8.74 -17.12 7.49
CA ASN A 640 9.94 -16.69 8.20
C ASN A 640 11.19 -17.42 7.70
N VAL A 641 11.11 -18.74 7.48
CA VAL A 641 12.20 -19.54 6.91
C VAL A 641 12.54 -19.07 5.50
N ALA A 642 11.54 -18.91 4.63
CA ALA A 642 11.73 -18.42 3.26
C ALA A 642 12.34 -17.01 3.25
N GLN A 643 11.93 -16.15 4.18
CA GLN A 643 12.48 -14.80 4.31
C GLN A 643 13.94 -14.81 4.78
N GLN A 644 14.29 -15.68 5.75
CA GLN A 644 15.65 -15.83 6.22
C GLN A 644 16.57 -16.36 5.11
N GLU A 645 16.10 -17.35 4.35
CA GLU A 645 16.83 -17.89 3.19
C GLU A 645 17.02 -16.84 2.09
N SER A 646 15.97 -16.12 1.73
CA SER A 646 16.05 -15.00 0.78
C SER A 646 17.02 -13.91 1.23
N ASN A 647 17.02 -13.57 2.53
CA ASN A 647 17.94 -12.60 3.09
C ASN A 647 19.39 -13.12 3.08
N HIS A 648 19.58 -14.41 3.35
CA HIS A 648 20.90 -15.06 3.29
C HIS A 648 21.44 -15.04 1.86
N GLN A 649 20.67 -15.46 0.87
CA GLN A 649 21.05 -15.40 -0.54
C GLN A 649 21.35 -13.98 -0.99
N THR A 650 20.55 -13.01 -0.58
CA THR A 650 20.79 -11.60 -0.87
C THR A 650 22.12 -11.12 -0.29
N SER A 651 22.46 -11.55 0.93
CA SER A 651 23.74 -11.20 1.56
C SER A 651 24.95 -11.81 0.84
N LEU A 652 24.81 -13.04 0.33
CA LEU A 652 25.84 -13.71 -0.48
C LEU A 652 26.06 -12.96 -1.80
N LEU A 653 24.99 -12.64 -2.51
CA LEU A 653 25.05 -11.87 -3.76
C LEU A 653 25.69 -10.49 -3.55
N GLN A 654 25.39 -9.81 -2.45
CA GLN A 654 26.03 -8.52 -2.14
C GLN A 654 27.53 -8.66 -1.91
N ARG A 655 27.96 -9.73 -1.22
CA ARG A 655 29.40 -10.03 -1.07
C ARG A 655 30.07 -10.31 -2.41
N GLU A 656 29.41 -11.07 -3.26
CA GLU A 656 29.93 -11.39 -4.61
C GLU A 656 30.05 -10.11 -5.46
N ILE A 657 29.05 -9.22 -5.44
CA ILE A 657 29.12 -7.94 -6.15
C ILE A 657 30.30 -7.10 -5.65
N ILE A 658 30.50 -6.99 -4.33
CA ILE A 658 31.63 -6.23 -3.75
C ILE A 658 32.97 -6.84 -4.19
N LEU A 659 33.09 -8.18 -4.19
CA LEU A 659 34.30 -8.86 -4.65
C LEU A 659 34.56 -8.61 -6.14
N HIS A 660 33.51 -8.67 -6.97
CA HIS A 660 33.61 -8.34 -8.39
C HIS A 660 34.05 -6.89 -8.62
N GLU A 661 33.47 -5.93 -7.92
CA GLU A 661 33.86 -4.51 -8.00
C GLU A 661 35.33 -4.30 -7.60
N GLN A 662 35.82 -5.01 -6.58
CA GLN A 662 37.21 -4.96 -6.17
C GLN A 662 38.13 -5.57 -7.24
N THR A 663 37.78 -6.75 -7.77
CA THR A 663 38.54 -7.43 -8.82
C THR A 663 38.58 -6.60 -10.10
N ASP A 664 37.47 -5.98 -10.49
CA ASP A 664 37.42 -5.09 -11.67
C ASP A 664 38.32 -3.85 -11.47
N ALA A 665 38.30 -3.28 -10.27
CA ALA A 665 39.17 -2.14 -9.95
C ALA A 665 40.65 -2.53 -10.03
N GLU A 666 41.04 -3.69 -9.47
CA GLU A 666 42.39 -4.22 -9.56
C GLU A 666 42.81 -4.52 -11.01
N LEU A 667 41.91 -5.11 -11.79
CA LEU A 667 42.13 -5.43 -13.20
C LEU A 667 42.31 -4.16 -14.04
N GLN A 668 41.49 -3.13 -13.81
CA GLN A 668 41.68 -1.82 -14.46
C GLN A 668 43.00 -1.17 -14.10
N GLN A 669 43.39 -1.24 -12.84
CA GLN A 669 44.67 -0.70 -12.41
C GLN A 669 45.86 -1.43 -13.05
N ALA A 670 45.79 -2.78 -13.08
CA ALA A 670 46.81 -3.60 -13.75
C ALA A 670 46.88 -3.31 -15.25
N ARG A 671 45.74 -3.13 -15.91
CA ARG A 671 45.66 -2.76 -17.33
C ARG A 671 46.34 -1.39 -17.60
N VAL A 672 46.03 -0.39 -16.78
CA VAL A 672 46.65 0.94 -16.91
C VAL A 672 48.17 0.87 -16.77
N VAL A 673 48.70 0.12 -15.79
CA VAL A 673 50.12 -0.08 -15.58
C VAL A 673 50.77 -0.78 -16.79
N ALA A 674 50.14 -1.84 -17.31
CA ALA A 674 50.61 -2.55 -18.50
C ALA A 674 50.64 -1.68 -19.76
N GLU A 675 49.61 -0.83 -19.97
CA GLU A 675 49.56 0.10 -21.09
C GLU A 675 50.64 1.20 -20.97
N GLN A 676 50.90 1.72 -19.75
CA GLN A 676 51.97 2.68 -19.49
C GLN A 676 53.34 2.05 -19.77
N ALA A 677 53.60 0.83 -19.30
CA ALA A 677 54.83 0.09 -19.56
C ALA A 677 55.07 -0.14 -21.07
N ASN A 678 54.02 -0.50 -21.78
CA ASN A 678 54.10 -0.72 -23.24
C ASN A 678 54.36 0.58 -24.00
N GLN A 679 53.74 1.69 -23.58
CA GLN A 679 54.06 3.01 -24.15
C GLN A 679 55.48 3.49 -23.86
N ALA A 680 55.97 3.23 -22.64
CA ALA A 680 57.37 3.55 -22.28
C ALA A 680 58.36 2.74 -23.13
N LYS A 681 58.15 1.43 -23.31
CA LYS A 681 58.93 0.55 -24.19
C LYS A 681 59.01 1.09 -25.64
N SER A 682 57.82 1.48 -26.19
CA SER A 682 57.77 2.01 -27.57
C SER A 682 58.52 3.36 -27.73
N ARG A 683 58.39 4.25 -26.75
CA ARG A 683 59.13 5.52 -26.76
C ARG A 683 60.66 5.30 -26.67
N TYR A 684 61.12 4.37 -25.81
CA TYR A 684 62.52 4.04 -25.62
C TYR A 684 63.16 3.50 -26.93
N ILE A 685 62.52 2.54 -27.60
CA ILE A 685 63.00 1.97 -28.88
C ILE A 685 63.08 3.05 -29.97
N THR A 686 62.07 3.96 -30.01
CA THR A 686 62.08 5.05 -30.99
C THR A 686 63.19 6.06 -30.72
N GLY A 687 63.47 6.41 -29.46
CA GLY A 687 64.56 7.29 -29.07
C GLY A 687 65.94 6.74 -29.42
N ILE A 688 66.22 5.49 -29.00
CA ILE A 688 67.51 4.82 -29.32
C ILE A 688 67.76 4.77 -30.83
N SER A 689 66.76 4.46 -31.60
CA SER A 689 66.93 4.35 -33.07
C SER A 689 67.34 5.70 -33.71
N HIS A 690 66.83 6.79 -33.23
CA HIS A 690 67.22 8.14 -33.66
C HIS A 690 68.64 8.46 -33.26
N GLU A 691 69.02 8.10 -32.05
CA GLU A 691 70.39 8.37 -31.51
C GLU A 691 71.47 7.49 -32.19
N LEU A 692 71.06 6.26 -32.64
CA LEU A 692 72.00 5.42 -33.39
C LEU A 692 72.10 5.79 -34.89
N ARG A 693 71.01 6.27 -35.50
CA ARG A 693 70.96 6.64 -36.93
C ARG A 693 71.91 7.85 -37.21
N THR A 694 71.96 8.82 -36.32
CA THR A 694 72.68 10.06 -36.53
C THR A 694 74.22 9.84 -36.67
N PRO A 695 74.92 9.16 -35.76
CA PRO A 695 76.36 8.89 -35.92
C PRO A 695 76.67 7.95 -37.06
N LEU A 696 75.71 6.98 -37.29
CA LEU A 696 75.88 6.01 -38.39
C LEU A 696 75.78 6.68 -39.76
N ASN A 697 74.82 7.60 -39.96
CA ASN A 697 74.72 8.38 -41.19
C ASN A 697 75.90 9.25 -41.40
N SER A 698 76.54 9.78 -40.34
CA SER A 698 77.76 10.55 -40.43
C SER A 698 78.97 9.67 -40.86
N ILE A 699 79.13 8.48 -40.29
CA ILE A 699 80.13 7.46 -40.68
C ILE A 699 79.96 7.06 -42.16
N LEU A 700 78.74 6.75 -42.57
CA LEU A 700 78.40 6.41 -43.96
C LEU A 700 78.71 7.58 -44.92
N GLY A 701 78.30 8.83 -44.52
CA GLY A 701 78.53 10.01 -45.33
C GLY A 701 80.03 10.26 -45.58
N TYR A 702 80.85 10.18 -44.50
CA TYR A 702 82.29 10.29 -44.67
C TYR A 702 82.89 9.13 -45.47
N ALA A 703 82.51 7.94 -45.27
CA ALA A 703 82.92 6.75 -46.06
C ALA A 703 82.53 6.90 -47.56
N GLN A 704 81.32 7.39 -47.89
CA GLN A 704 80.91 7.72 -49.27
C GLN A 704 81.80 8.81 -49.89
N LEU A 705 82.16 9.88 -49.11
CA LEU A 705 83.05 10.94 -49.59
C LEU A 705 84.48 10.42 -49.89
N MET A 706 84.92 9.47 -49.05
CA MET A 706 86.20 8.81 -49.24
C MET A 706 86.23 7.86 -50.43
N ASP A 707 85.16 7.12 -50.67
CA ASP A 707 85.04 6.19 -51.82
C ASP A 707 85.02 6.96 -53.16
N ASN A 708 84.46 8.16 -53.18
CA ASN A 708 84.45 9.04 -54.36
C ASN A 708 85.76 9.82 -54.64
N ASN A 709 86.70 9.78 -53.69
CA ASN A 709 87.95 10.51 -53.89
C ASN A 709 88.94 9.72 -54.78
N ALA A 710 89.47 10.36 -55.82
CA ALA A 710 90.37 9.75 -56.79
C ALA A 710 91.79 9.38 -56.21
N ASP A 711 92.22 10.00 -55.15
CA ASP A 711 93.57 9.78 -54.53
C ASP A 711 93.61 8.60 -53.57
N VAL A 712 92.51 7.85 -53.34
CA VAL A 712 92.47 6.71 -52.44
C VAL A 712 92.98 5.44 -53.16
N THR A 713 93.88 4.72 -52.50
CA THR A 713 94.43 3.47 -53.03
C THR A 713 93.40 2.36 -53.15
N THR A 714 93.62 1.43 -54.05
CA THR A 714 92.67 0.31 -54.33
C THR A 714 92.35 -0.49 -53.05
N GLU A 715 93.33 -0.74 -52.22
CA GLU A 715 93.18 -1.45 -50.93
C GLU A 715 92.34 -0.69 -49.95
N ASN A 716 92.57 0.61 -49.81
CA ASN A 716 91.68 1.48 -48.95
C ASN A 716 90.24 1.60 -49.49
N LYS A 717 89.99 1.61 -50.78
CA LYS A 717 88.69 1.61 -51.38
C LYS A 717 87.93 0.31 -51.01
N ASN A 718 88.60 -0.84 -50.96
CA ASN A 718 87.95 -2.09 -50.54
C ASN A 718 87.57 -1.99 -49.04
N ALA A 719 88.41 -1.43 -48.16
CA ALA A 719 88.10 -1.22 -46.75
C ALA A 719 86.89 -0.28 -46.59
N ILE A 720 86.87 0.81 -47.36
CA ILE A 720 85.78 1.80 -47.35
C ILE A 720 84.46 1.14 -47.80
N LYS A 721 84.44 0.28 -48.83
CA LYS A 721 83.25 -0.48 -49.25
C LYS A 721 82.80 -1.41 -48.19
N VAL A 722 83.71 -2.04 -47.42
CA VAL A 722 83.27 -2.87 -46.26
C VAL A 722 82.59 -2.02 -45.19
N ILE A 723 83.09 -0.85 -44.88
CA ILE A 723 82.51 0.10 -43.93
C ILE A 723 81.11 0.53 -44.40
N LEU A 724 80.99 0.94 -45.68
CA LEU A 724 79.71 1.32 -46.28
C LEU A 724 78.69 0.17 -46.21
N ARG A 725 79.07 -1.03 -46.63
CA ARG A 725 78.19 -2.19 -46.62
C ARG A 725 77.80 -2.59 -45.21
N SER A 726 78.67 -2.53 -44.23
CA SER A 726 78.38 -2.86 -42.82
C SER A 726 77.48 -1.80 -42.17
N GLY A 727 77.70 -0.55 -42.50
CA GLY A 727 76.86 0.56 -41.99
C GLY A 727 75.48 0.57 -42.59
N GLU A 728 75.37 0.32 -43.91
CA GLU A 728 74.04 0.13 -44.54
C GLU A 728 73.25 -1.03 -43.92
N HIS A 729 73.95 -2.14 -43.66
CA HIS A 729 73.36 -3.28 -42.99
C HIS A 729 72.87 -2.94 -41.57
N LEU A 730 73.69 -2.21 -40.82
CA LEU A 730 73.29 -1.80 -39.44
C LEU A 730 72.08 -0.84 -39.47
N LEU A 731 72.03 0.08 -40.44
CA LEU A 731 70.89 0.98 -40.65
C LEU A 731 69.63 0.25 -40.95
N SER A 732 69.72 -0.78 -41.83
CA SER A 732 68.58 -1.65 -42.14
C SER A 732 68.05 -2.45 -40.95
N LEU A 733 68.94 -2.94 -40.07
CA LEU A 733 68.56 -3.61 -38.81
C LEU A 733 67.85 -2.67 -37.83
N ILE A 734 68.35 -1.43 -37.67
CA ILE A 734 67.70 -0.40 -36.83
C ILE A 734 66.29 -0.08 -37.36
N GLU A 735 66.19 0.13 -38.68
CA GLU A 735 64.87 0.42 -39.30
C GLU A 735 63.89 -0.75 -39.18
N GLY A 736 64.34 -1.97 -39.33
CA GLY A 736 63.53 -3.17 -39.12
C GLY A 736 63.04 -3.31 -37.69
N THR A 737 63.87 -3.04 -36.68
CA THR A 737 63.52 -3.07 -35.28
C THR A 737 62.49 -1.98 -34.92
N LEU A 738 62.62 -0.79 -35.51
CA LEU A 738 61.64 0.31 -35.38
C LEU A 738 60.26 -0.08 -35.98
N ASP A 739 60.30 -0.70 -37.14
CA ASP A 739 59.09 -1.12 -37.82
C ASP A 739 58.33 -2.17 -36.99
N ILE A 740 59.04 -3.13 -36.38
CA ILE A 740 58.42 -4.13 -35.45
C ILE A 740 57.81 -3.40 -34.26
N ALA A 741 58.52 -2.45 -33.63
CA ALA A 741 57.97 -1.72 -32.47
C ALA A 741 56.73 -0.86 -32.82
N ARG A 742 56.67 -0.34 -34.07
CA ARG A 742 55.50 0.41 -34.56
C ARG A 742 54.32 -0.54 -34.87
N ILE A 743 54.57 -1.74 -35.35
CA ILE A 743 53.54 -2.76 -35.59
C ILE A 743 52.96 -3.22 -34.25
N GLU A 744 53.84 -3.61 -33.29
CA GLU A 744 53.40 -4.02 -31.94
C GLU A 744 52.62 -2.91 -31.22
N GLY A 745 53.01 -1.67 -31.43
CA GLY A 745 52.31 -0.50 -30.85
C GLY A 745 51.04 -0.06 -31.59
N GLY A 746 50.63 -0.74 -32.66
CA GLY A 746 49.47 -0.36 -33.48
C GLY A 746 49.58 1.02 -34.17
N LYS A 747 50.80 1.54 -34.33
CA LYS A 747 51.11 2.87 -34.86
C LYS A 747 51.62 2.86 -36.31
N LEU A 748 51.56 1.74 -36.99
CA LEU A 748 51.98 1.64 -38.40
C LEU A 748 50.93 2.34 -39.28
N GLN A 749 51.42 3.40 -39.99
CA GLN A 749 50.60 4.10 -40.98
C GLN A 749 51.11 3.75 -42.36
N PHE A 750 50.22 3.37 -43.25
CA PHE A 750 50.50 3.11 -44.67
C PHE A 750 50.31 4.36 -45.50
N ASP A 751 51.29 4.70 -46.32
CA ASP A 751 51.16 5.78 -47.34
C ASP A 751 50.67 5.15 -48.68
N ILE A 752 49.40 4.90 -48.72
CA ILE A 752 48.78 4.23 -49.87
C ILE A 752 48.57 5.20 -51.00
N LYS A 753 49.32 5.02 -52.10
CA LYS A 753 49.26 5.81 -53.32
C LYS A 753 48.97 4.92 -54.56
N SER A 754 48.51 5.59 -55.61
CA SER A 754 48.33 4.90 -56.93
C SER A 754 49.69 4.65 -57.55
N LEU A 755 49.96 3.37 -57.84
CA LEU A 755 51.22 2.88 -58.39
C LEU A 755 50.97 2.23 -59.75
N ARG A 756 51.75 2.57 -60.74
CA ARG A 756 51.76 1.88 -62.05
C ARG A 756 52.49 0.55 -61.88
N PHE A 757 51.73 -0.51 -61.73
CA PHE A 757 52.22 -1.79 -61.28
C PHE A 757 53.16 -2.48 -62.22
N PRO A 758 52.90 -2.51 -63.57
CA PRO A 758 53.84 -3.13 -64.51
C PRO A 758 55.18 -2.45 -64.60
N GLU A 759 55.26 -1.12 -64.64
CA GLU A 759 56.50 -0.37 -64.67
C GLU A 759 57.28 -0.58 -63.34
N TYR A 760 56.58 -0.57 -62.21
CA TYR A 760 57.14 -0.81 -60.89
C TYR A 760 57.73 -2.24 -60.76
N ILE A 761 57.05 -3.28 -61.23
CA ILE A 761 57.56 -4.66 -61.24
C ILE A 761 58.76 -4.77 -62.14
N GLN A 762 58.72 -4.19 -63.33
CA GLN A 762 59.85 -4.17 -64.26
C GLN A 762 61.14 -3.55 -63.68
N GLN A 763 61.00 -2.47 -62.86
CA GLN A 763 62.13 -1.90 -62.09
C GLN A 763 62.71 -2.91 -61.10
N ILE A 764 61.89 -3.62 -60.35
CA ILE A 764 62.35 -4.63 -59.40
C ILE A 764 63.01 -5.78 -60.11
N ILE A 765 62.45 -6.27 -61.21
CA ILE A 765 63.03 -7.31 -62.02
C ILE A 765 64.42 -6.93 -62.50
N SER A 766 64.56 -5.74 -63.14
CA SER A 766 65.81 -5.28 -63.73
C SER A 766 66.94 -5.15 -62.70
N MET A 767 66.61 -4.86 -61.45
CA MET A 767 67.57 -4.77 -60.33
C MET A 767 68.15 -6.13 -59.97
N PHE A 768 67.39 -7.17 -59.96
CA PHE A 768 67.82 -8.53 -59.57
C PHE A 768 68.26 -9.44 -60.71
N GLU A 769 67.78 -9.23 -61.91
CA GLU A 769 68.16 -9.95 -63.13
C GLU A 769 69.67 -9.84 -63.34
N LEU A 770 70.21 -8.62 -63.32
CA LEU A 770 71.64 -8.38 -63.42
C LEU A 770 72.43 -9.04 -62.28
N GLN A 771 71.91 -9.06 -61.10
CA GLN A 771 72.61 -9.68 -59.95
C GLN A 771 72.61 -11.21 -60.04
N ALA A 772 71.53 -11.83 -60.56
CA ALA A 772 71.36 -13.22 -60.75
C ALA A 772 72.32 -13.73 -61.89
N ILE A 773 72.35 -12.94 -63.03
CA ILE A 773 73.28 -13.23 -64.15
C ILE A 773 74.73 -13.18 -63.70
N ASN A 774 75.14 -12.14 -62.92
CA ASN A 774 76.53 -12.03 -62.38
C ASN A 774 76.89 -13.19 -61.47
N LYS A 775 75.88 -13.86 -60.87
CA LYS A 775 76.07 -15.03 -59.99
C LYS A 775 75.95 -16.36 -60.72
N GLY A 776 75.73 -16.33 -62.06
CA GLY A 776 75.57 -17.52 -62.91
C GLY A 776 74.17 -18.17 -62.78
N LEU A 777 73.24 -17.55 -62.29
CA LEU A 777 71.89 -18.05 -62.10
C LEU A 777 71.01 -17.67 -63.26
N LYS A 778 70.13 -18.56 -63.69
CA LYS A 778 69.11 -18.22 -64.70
C LYS A 778 67.98 -17.52 -63.99
N PHE A 779 67.59 -16.36 -64.54
CA PHE A 779 66.50 -15.54 -63.96
C PHE A 779 65.32 -15.50 -64.92
N GLU A 780 64.21 -16.12 -64.60
CA GLU A 780 63.02 -16.16 -65.42
C GLU A 780 61.88 -15.52 -64.75
N TYR A 781 61.10 -14.74 -65.46
CA TYR A 781 59.91 -14.05 -64.90
C TYR A 781 58.69 -14.20 -65.85
N GLU A 782 57.55 -14.35 -65.25
CA GLU A 782 56.28 -14.46 -65.95
C GLU A 782 55.33 -13.41 -65.35
N ILE A 783 54.82 -12.53 -66.21
CA ILE A 783 53.83 -11.51 -65.83
C ILE A 783 52.54 -11.86 -66.55
N SER A 784 51.48 -12.11 -65.74
CA SER A 784 50.17 -12.42 -66.29
C SER A 784 49.58 -11.20 -66.97
N SER A 785 48.88 -11.44 -68.09
CA SER A 785 48.21 -10.40 -68.89
C SER A 785 47.03 -9.76 -68.14
N ASP A 786 46.53 -10.37 -67.06
CA ASP A 786 45.38 -9.93 -66.28
C ASP A 786 45.76 -9.03 -65.11
N LEU A 787 47.05 -8.67 -65.03
CA LEU A 787 47.51 -7.76 -63.93
C LEU A 787 46.99 -6.33 -64.14
N PRO A 788 46.47 -5.72 -63.08
CA PRO A 788 45.96 -4.34 -63.15
C PRO A 788 47.09 -3.34 -63.45
N ARG A 789 46.84 -2.40 -64.37
CA ARG A 789 47.84 -1.34 -64.71
C ARG A 789 48.13 -0.40 -63.56
N ILE A 790 47.14 -0.15 -62.66
CA ILE A 790 47.28 0.69 -61.51
C ILE A 790 46.84 -0.06 -60.29
N VAL A 791 47.63 -0.11 -59.22
CA VAL A 791 47.28 -0.67 -57.90
C VAL A 791 47.43 0.42 -56.84
N ARG A 792 46.65 0.33 -55.78
CA ARG A 792 46.79 1.22 -54.62
C ARG A 792 47.63 0.49 -53.58
N ALA A 793 48.86 0.93 -53.34
CA ALA A 793 49.76 0.29 -52.39
C ALA A 793 50.71 1.35 -51.82
N ASP A 794 51.28 1.02 -50.67
CA ASP A 794 52.46 1.74 -50.16
C ASP A 794 53.71 1.29 -50.89
N HIS A 795 54.21 2.16 -51.81
CA HIS A 795 55.35 1.89 -52.65
C HIS A 795 56.59 1.44 -51.85
N LYS A 796 56.86 2.15 -50.75
CA LYS A 796 58.03 1.89 -49.90
C LYS A 796 57.96 0.50 -49.24
N ARG A 797 56.83 0.15 -48.71
CA ARG A 797 56.62 -1.11 -48.01
C ARG A 797 56.54 -2.29 -48.99
N LEU A 798 55.88 -2.13 -50.10
CA LEU A 798 55.82 -3.14 -51.15
C LEU A 798 57.21 -3.39 -51.73
N SER A 799 58.03 -2.34 -51.97
CA SER A 799 59.41 -2.49 -52.41
C SER A 799 60.27 -3.27 -51.40
N GLN A 800 60.11 -2.91 -50.09
CA GLN A 800 60.81 -3.58 -49.00
C GLN A 800 60.50 -5.09 -48.95
N ILE A 801 59.27 -5.47 -49.14
CA ILE A 801 58.84 -6.87 -49.17
C ILE A 801 59.45 -7.59 -50.37
N LEU A 802 59.31 -7.07 -51.58
CA LEU A 802 59.78 -7.67 -52.82
C LEU A 802 61.31 -7.75 -52.86
N ILE A 803 62.01 -6.68 -52.47
CA ILE A 803 63.48 -6.63 -52.39
C ILE A 803 63.99 -7.69 -51.39
N ASN A 804 63.37 -7.83 -50.24
CA ASN A 804 63.78 -8.84 -49.26
C ASN A 804 63.55 -10.28 -49.76
N ILE A 805 62.41 -10.57 -50.37
CA ILE A 805 62.10 -11.93 -50.86
C ILE A 805 62.95 -12.29 -52.06
N ILE A 806 63.04 -11.41 -53.09
CA ILE A 806 63.82 -11.68 -54.31
C ILE A 806 65.28 -11.62 -54.00
N GLY A 807 65.75 -10.68 -53.20
CA GLY A 807 67.08 -10.60 -52.73
C GLY A 807 67.57 -11.83 -51.99
N ASN A 808 66.74 -12.41 -51.11
CA ASN A 808 67.01 -13.64 -50.42
C ASN A 808 67.08 -14.83 -51.44
N ALA A 809 66.19 -14.86 -52.40
CA ALA A 809 66.25 -15.88 -53.45
C ALA A 809 67.56 -15.84 -54.25
N VAL A 810 67.99 -14.63 -54.67
CA VAL A 810 69.31 -14.46 -55.38
C VAL A 810 70.46 -14.77 -54.44
N LYS A 811 70.40 -14.34 -53.15
CA LYS A 811 71.46 -14.55 -52.17
C LYS A 811 71.70 -15.99 -51.82
N TYR A 812 70.68 -16.79 -51.63
CA TYR A 812 70.78 -18.19 -51.11
C TYR A 812 70.73 -19.26 -52.18
N THR A 813 70.40 -18.92 -53.44
CA THR A 813 70.50 -19.89 -54.53
C THR A 813 71.95 -19.93 -55.07
N SER A 814 72.58 -21.12 -55.02
CA SER A 814 74.00 -21.32 -55.48
C SER A 814 74.04 -21.72 -56.94
N GLU A 815 73.13 -22.54 -57.39
CA GLU A 815 73.06 -23.06 -58.77
C GLU A 815 71.58 -23.22 -59.18
N GLY A 816 71.29 -23.07 -60.51
CA GLY A 816 69.93 -23.30 -61.00
C GLY A 816 69.25 -22.00 -61.50
N ALA A 817 67.94 -21.90 -61.28
CA ALA A 817 67.11 -20.80 -61.78
C ALA A 817 66.22 -20.20 -60.70
N ILE A 818 65.97 -18.92 -60.81
CA ILE A 818 64.99 -18.20 -60.01
C ILE A 818 63.79 -17.87 -60.90
N TYR A 819 62.66 -18.33 -60.46
CA TYR A 819 61.38 -18.10 -61.16
C TYR A 819 60.54 -17.10 -60.39
N LEU A 820 60.23 -15.93 -61.02
CA LEU A 820 59.40 -14.93 -60.47
C LEU A 820 58.08 -14.83 -61.26
N ARG A 821 56.93 -15.13 -60.57
CA ARG A 821 55.63 -15.19 -61.23
C ARG A 821 54.67 -14.19 -60.56
N PHE A 822 54.09 -13.32 -61.36
CA PHE A 822 53.07 -12.33 -60.84
C PHE A 822 51.73 -12.70 -61.50
N ASN A 823 50.83 -13.14 -60.65
CA ASN A 823 49.48 -13.48 -61.01
C ASN A 823 48.44 -12.64 -60.29
N HIS A 824 47.31 -12.42 -60.92
CA HIS A 824 46.15 -11.83 -60.30
C HIS A 824 45.23 -12.92 -59.73
N ALA A 825 45.15 -13.07 -58.41
CA ALA A 825 44.17 -13.95 -57.82
C ALA A 825 42.84 -13.19 -57.70
N ARG A 826 41.77 -13.74 -58.29
CA ARG A 826 40.40 -13.27 -57.99
C ARG A 826 39.98 -13.99 -56.75
N GLU A 827 39.69 -13.18 -55.65
CA GLU A 827 38.99 -13.73 -54.46
C GLU A 827 37.55 -14.05 -54.80
#